data_bd7286301e3fe93debd26a3ac2fcc59a
#
_entry.id   bd7286301e3fe93debd26a3ac2fcc59a
#
_cell.length_a   1.000
_cell.length_b   1.000
_cell.length_c   1.000
_cell.angle_alpha   90.00
_cell.angle_beta   90.00
_cell.angle_gamma   90.00
#
_symmetry.space_group_name_H-M   'P 1'
#
loop_
_entity.id
_entity.type
_entity.pdbx_description
1 polymer ?
#
loop_
_entity_poly.entity_id
_entity_poly.type
_entity_poly.pdbx_seq_one_letter_code
_entity_poly.pdbx_strand_id
1 'polypeptide(L)'
;MTVRVTTLKGADAGRYYTERLPSYYLDGDEPPGRWWGQGADRLGLRDEIDPEAFLAVMAGQDPTTGEDLGRRYGEESVRGYDATFSAPKSVSVRFARGDEEIQREVVLAHERAVEAVLGWAESHAHTRLRRRGHIVCEDAEGIVVGVFRQHTSRRLDPQLHTHAVIANRVPAHDGRWLALDARTIKLDQRTLSALYHANLRTELTRRLGVGWRTPEHGIAEIADVDDDVLAEFSQRTHDVQRRLGEKIGRFRADLGRDPTEKERWKLEREAVLDSRPAKPHGPTLTELRREWRARVRALGRGSERVIQSMIGRQRGLEGIDSGTAVLLADAAIGSLAESQSSWRPAELVRELAAVTPTTVTVDSEQLTEFLQRLADHAASTRYMDISRPAPAGMPLRRDGRPITEAAVDRALTTESILAEEEQLIAWSDRRQGAVSPHTRLLTIDSNGGLNPGQVEAAAAATSARGLELIVGPAGAGKTTTLATAVAHLHMEGRSVFGVAPTAAAAEVLATETGMLADTLDKLLTEHHHPHRPAEPSYSLPPGTTIIVDEAGTAATTKLADLARLADQHDWRVVLVGDPRQFSAVGRGGMFAHLIETHAAVELDQVHRFRHQWERQASLRLRAGDPNVLTEYERRGRLHGGTLGHMHADI
;
A
#
# COMPACT_ATOMS: atom_id res chain seq x y z
N MET A 1 8.28 -0.43 5.76
CA MET A 1 8.92 -0.55 4.42
C MET A 1 10.42 -0.32 4.61
N THR A 2 11.24 -1.28 4.24
CA THR A 2 12.69 -1.23 4.38
C THR A 2 13.43 -0.93 3.06
N VAL A 3 12.76 -1.08 1.89
CA VAL A 3 13.23 -0.47 0.66
C VAL A 3 12.47 0.82 0.41
N ARG A 4 13.22 1.92 0.22
CA ARG A 4 12.66 3.25 -0.02
C ARG A 4 13.27 3.85 -1.28
N VAL A 5 12.42 4.28 -2.22
CA VAL A 5 12.85 4.95 -3.45
C VAL A 5 12.63 6.46 -3.32
N THR A 6 13.73 7.22 -3.41
CA THR A 6 13.73 8.69 -3.30
C THR A 6 14.18 9.31 -4.64
N THR A 7 13.49 10.34 -5.08
CA THR A 7 13.87 11.06 -6.31
C THR A 7 15.01 12.03 -6.04
N LEU A 8 16.05 11.98 -6.86
CA LEU A 8 17.21 12.87 -6.83
C LEU A 8 17.07 13.95 -7.91
N LYS A 9 17.07 15.21 -7.48
CA LYS A 9 16.90 16.39 -8.36
C LYS A 9 18.07 17.34 -8.21
N GLY A 10 18.30 18.14 -9.26
CA GLY A 10 19.31 19.20 -9.24
C GLY A 10 20.74 18.74 -9.49
N ALA A 11 21.62 19.68 -9.75
CA ALA A 11 23.03 19.40 -10.12
C ALA A 11 23.83 18.74 -8.99
N ASP A 12 23.49 19.01 -7.73
CA ASP A 12 24.22 18.48 -6.56
C ASP A 12 23.75 17.11 -6.10
N ALA A 13 22.79 16.50 -6.81
CA ALA A 13 22.20 15.22 -6.40
C ALA A 13 23.24 14.08 -6.26
N GLY A 14 24.30 14.09 -7.08
CA GLY A 14 25.40 13.10 -7.04
C GLY A 14 26.43 13.37 -5.95
N ARG A 15 26.69 14.63 -5.60
CA ARG A 15 27.75 15.02 -4.65
C ARG A 15 27.60 14.44 -3.26
N TYR A 16 26.36 14.19 -2.85
CA TYR A 16 26.09 13.54 -1.55
C TYR A 16 26.79 12.17 -1.45
N TYR A 17 26.83 11.42 -2.53
CA TYR A 17 27.37 10.05 -2.55
C TYR A 17 28.90 10.01 -2.77
N THR A 18 29.48 11.01 -3.39
CA THR A 18 30.92 11.07 -3.68
C THR A 18 31.74 11.89 -2.69
N GLU A 19 31.22 13.03 -2.25
CA GLU A 19 31.95 13.95 -1.37
C GLU A 19 31.61 13.74 0.10
N ARG A 20 30.34 13.40 0.42
CA ARG A 20 29.85 13.32 1.79
C ARG A 20 29.81 11.92 2.37
N LEU A 21 29.70 10.88 1.55
CA LEU A 21 29.71 9.50 2.05
C LEU A 21 31.11 9.02 2.44
N PRO A 22 32.17 9.17 1.61
CA PRO A 22 33.49 8.72 1.97
C PRO A 22 34.12 9.47 3.14
N SER A 23 33.95 10.80 3.21
CA SER A 23 34.48 11.64 4.30
C SER A 23 33.64 11.65 5.58
N TYR A 24 32.50 10.96 5.55
CA TYR A 24 31.43 11.20 6.53
C TYR A 24 31.26 10.09 7.54
N TYR A 25 31.66 8.87 7.26
CA TYR A 25 31.30 7.77 8.11
C TYR A 25 32.45 7.16 8.89
N LEU A 26 33.61 7.01 8.37
CA LEU A 26 34.67 6.31 9.10
C LEU A 26 35.95 6.48 8.27
N ASP A 27 36.96 7.11 8.77
CA ASP A 27 38.27 7.26 8.10
C ASP A 27 38.71 5.92 7.44
N GLY A 28 38.22 5.64 6.23
CA GLY A 28 38.64 4.51 5.40
C GLY A 28 37.98 3.15 5.65
N ASP A 29 37.01 2.99 6.58
CA ASP A 29 36.45 1.68 6.96
C ASP A 29 35.16 1.29 6.16
N GLU A 30 34.56 2.19 5.36
CA GLU A 30 33.47 1.82 4.46
C GLU A 30 34.02 1.46 3.08
N PRO A 31 33.51 0.40 2.42
CA PRO A 31 33.99 0.03 1.11
C PRO A 31 33.63 1.11 0.09
N PRO A 32 34.48 1.32 -0.93
CA PRO A 32 34.14 2.20 -2.04
C PRO A 32 32.83 1.76 -2.69
N GLY A 33 32.12 2.71 -3.30
CA GLY A 33 30.95 2.38 -4.11
C GLY A 33 31.35 1.52 -5.31
N ARG A 34 30.43 0.72 -5.81
CA ARG A 34 30.63 -0.10 -7.01
C ARG A 34 29.56 0.11 -8.05
N TRP A 35 29.93 -0.02 -9.32
CA TRP A 35 28.99 0.01 -10.42
C TRP A 35 28.21 -1.30 -10.55
N TRP A 36 26.97 -1.20 -11.01
CA TRP A 36 26.12 -2.33 -11.27
C TRP A 36 25.14 -2.05 -12.43
N GLY A 37 24.79 -3.09 -13.21
CA GLY A 37 23.78 -3.09 -14.25
C GLY A 37 24.32 -3.08 -15.67
N GLN A 38 23.55 -3.63 -16.62
CA GLN A 38 23.91 -3.73 -18.03
C GLN A 38 24.14 -2.36 -18.68
N GLY A 39 23.43 -1.34 -18.21
CA GLY A 39 23.66 0.04 -18.65
C GLY A 39 25.03 0.56 -18.23
N ALA A 40 25.52 0.20 -17.04
CA ALA A 40 26.87 0.52 -16.60
C ALA A 40 27.94 -0.20 -17.45
N ASP A 41 27.75 -1.48 -17.74
CA ASP A 41 28.64 -2.26 -18.62
C ASP A 41 28.76 -1.64 -20.02
N ARG A 42 27.68 -1.10 -20.57
CA ARG A 42 27.67 -0.41 -21.87
C ARG A 42 28.50 0.88 -21.89
N LEU A 43 28.61 1.53 -20.72
CA LEU A 43 29.50 2.71 -20.54
C LEU A 43 30.92 2.33 -20.13
N GLY A 44 31.24 1.02 -20.08
CA GLY A 44 32.55 0.53 -19.65
C GLY A 44 32.80 0.70 -18.15
N LEU A 45 31.74 0.97 -17.36
CA LEU A 45 31.82 1.18 -15.92
C LEU A 45 31.76 -0.16 -15.20
N ARG A 46 32.82 -0.49 -14.48
CA ARG A 46 33.02 -1.74 -13.75
C ARG A 46 33.70 -1.47 -12.42
N ASP A 47 33.51 -2.41 -11.47
CA ASP A 47 34.21 -2.39 -10.19
C ASP A 47 33.92 -1.13 -9.35
N GLU A 48 34.94 -0.49 -8.81
CA GLU A 48 34.85 0.66 -7.94
C GLU A 48 34.37 1.92 -8.67
N ILE A 49 33.59 2.73 -7.96
CA ILE A 49 33.09 3.99 -8.48
C ILE A 49 34.18 5.07 -8.37
N ASP A 50 34.62 5.56 -9.51
CA ASP A 50 35.34 6.82 -9.56
C ASP A 50 34.36 8.00 -9.32
N PRO A 51 34.65 8.93 -8.39
CA PRO A 51 33.78 10.05 -8.09
C PRO A 51 33.43 10.95 -9.27
N GLU A 52 34.41 11.21 -10.17
CA GLU A 52 34.21 12.06 -11.35
C GLU A 52 33.28 11.37 -12.36
N ALA A 53 33.53 10.06 -12.60
CA ALA A 53 32.69 9.25 -13.46
C ALA A 53 31.26 9.18 -12.94
N PHE A 54 31.05 9.04 -11.61
CA PHE A 54 29.73 9.04 -11.01
C PHE A 54 29.00 10.38 -11.20
N LEU A 55 29.70 11.49 -10.99
CA LEU A 55 29.13 12.82 -11.21
C LEU A 55 28.78 13.06 -12.68
N ALA A 56 29.60 12.59 -13.63
CA ALA A 56 29.31 12.67 -15.06
C ALA A 56 28.03 11.90 -15.41
N VAL A 57 27.89 10.63 -14.94
CA VAL A 57 26.68 9.83 -15.15
C VAL A 57 25.45 10.53 -14.55
N MET A 58 25.56 11.08 -13.34
CA MET A 58 24.47 11.81 -12.71
C MET A 58 24.16 13.16 -13.40
N ALA A 59 25.15 13.72 -14.11
CA ALA A 59 24.93 14.86 -15.00
C ALA A 59 24.30 14.46 -16.35
N GLY A 60 24.19 13.17 -16.64
CA GLY A 60 23.68 12.63 -17.90
C GLY A 60 24.70 12.64 -19.02
N GLN A 61 25.98 12.46 -18.68
CA GLN A 61 27.12 12.43 -19.60
C GLN A 61 27.80 11.07 -19.55
N ASP A 62 28.33 10.65 -20.67
CA ASP A 62 29.24 9.52 -20.77
C ASP A 62 30.56 9.89 -20.07
N PRO A 63 30.98 9.16 -19.04
CA PRO A 63 32.18 9.51 -18.27
C PRO A 63 33.49 9.32 -19.04
N THR A 64 33.48 8.56 -20.13
CA THR A 64 34.67 8.30 -20.93
C THR A 64 34.85 9.34 -22.04
N THR A 65 33.74 9.72 -22.71
CA THR A 65 33.76 10.63 -23.86
C THR A 65 33.39 12.06 -23.51
N GLY A 66 32.70 12.27 -22.40
CA GLY A 66 32.10 13.55 -22.00
C GLY A 66 30.87 13.94 -22.82
N GLU A 67 30.40 13.09 -23.73
CA GLU A 67 29.22 13.35 -24.55
C GLU A 67 27.93 13.22 -23.73
N ASP A 68 26.90 13.98 -24.13
CA ASP A 68 25.60 13.91 -23.46
C ASP A 68 24.89 12.58 -23.74
N LEU A 69 24.50 11.87 -22.70
CA LEU A 69 23.63 10.71 -22.76
C LEU A 69 22.19 11.16 -23.02
N GLY A 70 21.88 11.48 -24.28
CA GLY A 70 20.58 11.96 -24.72
C GLY A 70 20.36 13.47 -24.44
N ARG A 71 19.13 13.86 -24.13
CA ARG A 71 18.80 15.30 -23.94
C ARG A 71 19.45 15.84 -22.67
N ARG A 72 20.09 17.01 -22.77
CA ARG A 72 20.66 17.72 -21.61
C ARG A 72 19.63 17.95 -20.51
N TYR A 73 20.06 17.76 -19.27
CA TYR A 73 19.26 18.07 -18.11
C TYR A 73 19.13 19.60 -17.86
N GLY A 74 17.94 20.05 -17.48
CA GLY A 74 17.77 21.38 -16.88
C GLY A 74 18.11 21.35 -15.37
N GLU A 75 18.08 22.52 -14.73
CA GLU A 75 18.45 22.66 -13.31
C GLU A 75 17.61 21.79 -12.39
N GLU A 76 16.30 21.77 -12.55
CA GLU A 76 15.33 21.00 -11.74
C GLU A 76 15.10 19.56 -12.24
N SER A 77 15.86 19.12 -13.23
CA SER A 77 15.69 17.76 -13.80
C SER A 77 15.95 16.69 -12.76
N VAL A 78 15.19 15.60 -12.86
CA VAL A 78 15.46 14.38 -12.12
C VAL A 78 16.72 13.73 -12.68
N ARG A 79 17.73 13.56 -11.83
CA ARG A 79 19.04 12.98 -12.18
C ARG A 79 19.06 11.48 -11.98
N GLY A 80 18.31 11.00 -10.98
CA GLY A 80 18.25 9.59 -10.62
C GLY A 80 17.28 9.29 -9.51
N TYR A 81 17.35 8.06 -9.03
CA TYR A 81 16.53 7.53 -7.95
C TYR A 81 17.41 6.76 -6.98
N ASP A 82 17.33 7.10 -5.70
CA ASP A 82 18.02 6.36 -4.63
C ASP A 82 17.06 5.30 -4.07
N ALA A 83 17.33 4.04 -4.36
CA ALA A 83 16.70 2.89 -3.74
C ALA A 83 17.54 2.45 -2.53
N THR A 84 17.09 2.80 -1.34
CA THR A 84 17.79 2.44 -0.09
C THR A 84 17.26 1.11 0.43
N PHE A 85 18.11 0.08 0.50
CA PHE A 85 17.83 -1.24 1.02
C PHE A 85 18.34 -1.34 2.47
N SER A 86 17.47 -1.52 3.44
CA SER A 86 17.84 -1.59 4.86
C SER A 86 17.53 -2.96 5.44
N ALA A 87 18.54 -3.62 6.00
CA ALA A 87 18.36 -4.89 6.69
C ALA A 87 17.52 -4.73 7.98
N PRO A 88 16.77 -5.78 8.40
CA PRO A 88 16.15 -5.83 9.72
C PRO A 88 17.16 -5.55 10.82
N LYS A 89 16.67 -5.05 11.96
CA LYS A 89 17.56 -4.64 13.06
C LYS A 89 18.37 -5.82 13.60
N SER A 90 17.77 -6.99 13.75
CA SER A 90 18.48 -8.20 14.21
C SER A 90 19.64 -8.61 13.30
N VAL A 91 19.49 -8.43 11.97
CA VAL A 91 20.58 -8.71 11.00
C VAL A 91 21.73 -7.73 11.21
N SER A 92 21.43 -6.45 11.41
CA SER A 92 22.45 -5.43 11.68
C SER A 92 23.15 -5.67 13.03
N VAL A 93 22.40 -6.13 14.05
CA VAL A 93 22.95 -6.54 15.34
C VAL A 93 23.83 -7.79 15.20
N ARG A 94 23.40 -8.76 14.37
CA ARG A 94 24.20 -9.97 14.07
C ARG A 94 25.55 -9.60 13.42
N PHE A 95 25.53 -8.70 12.44
CA PHE A 95 26.75 -8.13 11.86
C PHE A 95 27.62 -7.46 12.93
N ALA A 96 27.06 -6.63 13.81
CA ALA A 96 27.82 -5.87 14.82
C ALA A 96 28.51 -6.77 15.85
N ARG A 97 27.87 -7.88 16.26
CA ARG A 97 28.34 -8.81 17.29
C ARG A 97 29.22 -9.91 16.75
N GLY A 98 29.02 -10.33 15.51
CA GLY A 98 29.69 -11.44 14.90
C GLY A 98 31.22 -11.27 14.83
N ASP A 99 31.94 -12.38 14.71
CA ASP A 99 33.34 -12.40 14.32
C ASP A 99 33.50 -12.01 12.84
N GLU A 100 34.69 -12.03 12.31
CA GLU A 100 34.96 -11.64 10.92
C GLU A 100 34.27 -12.55 9.89
N GLU A 101 34.12 -13.83 10.21
CA GLU A 101 33.43 -14.79 9.35
C GLU A 101 31.92 -14.50 9.28
N ILE A 102 31.27 -14.38 10.43
CA ILE A 102 29.83 -14.03 10.51
C ILE A 102 29.56 -12.70 9.81
N GLN A 103 30.43 -11.70 9.98
CA GLN A 103 30.27 -10.40 9.33
C GLN A 103 30.35 -10.49 7.83
N ARG A 104 31.34 -11.23 7.33
CA ARG A 104 31.50 -11.46 5.89
C ARG A 104 30.26 -12.13 5.31
N GLU A 105 29.74 -13.18 5.99
CA GLU A 105 28.55 -13.89 5.51
C GLU A 105 27.29 -13.04 5.57
N VAL A 106 27.11 -12.19 6.60
CA VAL A 106 25.97 -11.25 6.68
C VAL A 106 26.06 -10.22 5.56
N VAL A 107 27.26 -9.69 5.28
CA VAL A 107 27.46 -8.73 4.20
C VAL A 107 27.19 -9.37 2.85
N LEU A 108 27.73 -10.55 2.60
CA LEU A 108 27.51 -11.28 1.35
C LEU A 108 26.01 -11.60 1.15
N ALA A 109 25.30 -12.02 2.19
CA ALA A 109 23.87 -12.27 2.12
C ALA A 109 23.08 -10.99 1.75
N HIS A 110 23.46 -9.86 2.35
CA HIS A 110 22.84 -8.57 2.06
C HIS A 110 23.11 -8.13 0.61
N GLU A 111 24.37 -8.23 0.14
CA GLU A 111 24.76 -7.87 -1.22
C GLU A 111 24.04 -8.73 -2.25
N ARG A 112 24.01 -10.05 -2.08
CA ARG A 112 23.28 -10.96 -2.97
C ARG A 112 21.79 -10.66 -3.04
N ALA A 113 21.17 -10.36 -1.89
CA ALA A 113 19.77 -9.95 -1.85
C ALA A 113 19.53 -8.63 -2.61
N VAL A 114 20.41 -7.64 -2.47
CA VAL A 114 20.33 -6.36 -3.21
C VAL A 114 20.51 -6.60 -4.71
N GLU A 115 21.53 -7.37 -5.12
CA GLU A 115 21.83 -7.67 -6.52
C GLU A 115 20.66 -8.37 -7.22
N ALA A 116 20.07 -9.39 -6.61
CA ALA A 116 18.93 -10.10 -7.17
C ALA A 116 17.71 -9.16 -7.38
N VAL A 117 17.48 -8.25 -6.43
CA VAL A 117 16.39 -7.28 -6.57
C VAL A 117 16.68 -6.22 -7.62
N LEU A 118 17.92 -5.78 -7.76
CA LEU A 118 18.34 -4.88 -8.84
C LEU A 118 18.20 -5.56 -10.20
N GLY A 119 18.53 -6.86 -10.33
CA GLY A 119 18.32 -7.65 -11.54
C GLY A 119 16.83 -7.75 -11.91
N TRP A 120 15.97 -7.95 -10.92
CA TRP A 120 14.53 -7.91 -11.14
C TRP A 120 14.06 -6.52 -11.59
N ALA A 121 14.55 -5.45 -10.96
CA ALA A 121 14.22 -4.07 -11.34
C ALA A 121 14.72 -3.72 -12.75
N GLU A 122 15.90 -4.19 -13.14
CA GLU A 122 16.48 -4.00 -14.48
C GLU A 122 15.63 -4.69 -15.55
N SER A 123 15.20 -5.94 -15.30
CA SER A 123 14.35 -6.69 -16.23
C SER A 123 12.97 -6.06 -16.43
N HIS A 124 12.52 -5.23 -15.49
CA HIS A 124 11.27 -4.48 -15.51
C HIS A 124 11.45 -2.97 -15.75
N ALA A 125 12.65 -2.57 -16.20
CA ALA A 125 12.93 -1.18 -16.52
C ALA A 125 12.39 -0.80 -17.90
N HIS A 126 11.78 0.39 -17.99
CA HIS A 126 11.17 0.89 -19.20
C HIS A 126 11.59 2.34 -19.47
N THR A 127 11.41 2.76 -20.72
CA THR A 127 11.53 4.17 -21.14
C THR A 127 10.27 4.60 -21.88
N ARG A 128 10.03 5.90 -21.89
CA ARG A 128 8.90 6.50 -22.64
C ARG A 128 9.42 7.48 -23.68
N LEU A 129 8.89 7.32 -24.86
CA LEU A 129 9.20 8.23 -25.96
C LEU A 129 7.92 8.57 -26.75
N ARG A 130 8.00 9.63 -27.56
CA ARG A 130 6.91 10.02 -28.45
C ARG A 130 7.23 9.53 -29.85
N ARG A 131 6.34 8.68 -30.41
CA ARG A 131 6.39 8.26 -31.82
C ARG A 131 5.09 8.66 -32.51
N ARG A 132 5.16 9.44 -33.60
CA ARG A 132 4.00 9.88 -34.40
C ARG A 132 2.87 10.47 -33.55
N GLY A 133 3.20 11.29 -32.55
CA GLY A 133 2.22 11.93 -31.66
C GLY A 133 1.75 11.07 -30.47
N HIS A 134 2.01 9.77 -30.46
CA HIS A 134 1.64 8.86 -29.37
C HIS A 134 2.79 8.65 -28.40
N ILE A 135 2.47 8.50 -27.11
CA ILE A 135 3.42 8.06 -26.10
C ILE A 135 3.53 6.54 -26.21
N VAL A 136 4.74 6.03 -26.38
CA VAL A 136 5.04 4.61 -26.36
C VAL A 136 5.97 4.30 -25.18
N CYS A 137 5.79 3.12 -24.58
CA CYS A 137 6.58 2.58 -23.49
C CYS A 137 7.34 1.38 -24.01
N GLU A 138 8.67 1.46 -24.01
CA GLU A 138 9.57 0.41 -24.50
C GLU A 138 10.44 -0.12 -23.36
N ASP A 139 10.84 -1.39 -23.46
CA ASP A 139 11.80 -1.98 -22.53
C ASP A 139 13.15 -1.25 -22.61
N ALA A 140 13.75 -1.02 -21.45
CA ALA A 140 15.13 -0.58 -21.39
C ALA A 140 16.09 -1.76 -21.57
N GLU A 141 17.27 -1.49 -22.13
CA GLU A 141 18.34 -2.47 -22.38
C GLU A 141 19.36 -2.49 -21.21
N GLY A 142 18.90 -2.14 -20.01
CA GLY A 142 19.68 -2.09 -18.79
C GLY A 142 19.48 -0.80 -18.00
N ILE A 143 20.02 -0.77 -16.79
CA ILE A 143 20.09 0.41 -15.91
C ILE A 143 21.55 0.69 -15.53
N VAL A 144 21.83 1.93 -15.11
CA VAL A 144 23.14 2.31 -14.55
C VAL A 144 22.94 2.58 -13.07
N VAL A 145 23.63 1.83 -12.20
CA VAL A 145 23.46 1.92 -10.76
C VAL A 145 24.80 2.08 -10.06
N GLY A 146 24.90 3.11 -9.22
CA GLY A 146 25.97 3.22 -8.22
C GLY A 146 25.51 2.62 -6.89
N VAL A 147 26.21 1.61 -6.39
CA VAL A 147 25.88 0.87 -5.18
C VAL A 147 26.82 1.26 -4.04
N PHE A 148 26.27 1.83 -2.96
CA PHE A 148 27.02 2.33 -1.79
C PHE A 148 26.50 1.65 -0.52
N ARG A 149 27.29 0.76 0.08
CA ARG A 149 26.96 0.04 1.30
C ARG A 149 27.41 0.82 2.53
N GLN A 150 26.58 0.81 3.58
CA GLN A 150 26.84 1.46 4.85
C GLN A 150 26.45 0.55 6.02
N HIS A 151 27.11 0.74 7.19
CA HIS A 151 26.96 -0.12 8.34
C HIS A 151 26.28 0.54 9.52
N THR A 152 26.10 1.86 9.50
CA THR A 152 25.64 2.64 10.66
C THR A 152 24.43 3.51 10.38
N SER A 153 23.60 3.69 11.40
CA SER A 153 22.59 4.75 11.42
C SER A 153 23.22 6.11 11.75
N ARG A 154 22.46 7.20 11.61
CA ARG A 154 22.90 8.54 12.05
C ARG A 154 23.14 8.69 13.56
N ARG A 155 22.71 7.72 14.35
CA ARG A 155 22.96 7.62 15.79
C ARG A 155 24.11 6.68 16.09
N LEU A 156 24.86 6.25 15.07
CA LEU A 156 25.95 5.28 15.17
C LEU A 156 25.50 3.91 15.72
N ASP A 157 24.19 3.61 15.69
CA ASP A 157 23.71 2.25 15.92
C ASP A 157 24.03 1.38 14.70
N PRO A 158 24.23 0.07 14.87
CA PRO A 158 24.39 -0.85 13.75
C PRO A 158 23.16 -0.80 12.85
N GLN A 159 23.36 -0.50 11.58
CA GLN A 159 22.34 -0.44 10.57
C GLN A 159 22.95 -0.74 9.20
N LEU A 160 22.94 -2.02 8.83
CA LEU A 160 23.40 -2.45 7.52
C LEU A 160 22.38 -2.01 6.46
N HIS A 161 22.82 -1.19 5.53
CA HIS A 161 21.99 -0.72 4.44
C HIS A 161 22.81 -0.37 3.21
N THR A 162 22.17 -0.38 2.04
CA THR A 162 22.77 -0.05 0.76
C THR A 162 21.93 1.00 0.05
N HIS A 163 22.58 2.06 -0.41
CA HIS A 163 22.03 3.01 -1.35
C HIS A 163 22.35 2.53 -2.78
N ALA A 164 21.32 2.18 -3.54
CA ALA A 164 21.42 1.90 -4.97
C ALA A 164 20.92 3.11 -5.75
N VAL A 165 21.87 3.90 -6.27
CA VAL A 165 21.58 5.15 -6.99
C VAL A 165 21.43 4.84 -8.46
N ILE A 166 20.19 4.77 -8.93
CA ILE A 166 19.82 4.46 -10.32
C ILE A 166 19.82 5.75 -11.12
N ALA A 167 20.68 5.86 -12.12
CA ALA A 167 20.72 7.02 -13.00
C ALA A 167 19.43 7.14 -13.83
N ASN A 168 18.95 8.36 -14.06
CA ASN A 168 17.79 8.61 -14.92
C ASN A 168 18.19 8.65 -16.41
N ARG A 169 19.06 7.73 -16.81
CA ARG A 169 19.45 7.47 -18.19
C ARG A 169 19.57 5.97 -18.40
N VAL A 170 18.81 5.46 -19.36
CA VAL A 170 18.80 4.04 -19.71
C VAL A 170 18.97 3.89 -21.21
N PRO A 171 19.70 2.85 -21.67
CA PRO A 171 19.84 2.56 -23.08
C PRO A 171 18.52 1.98 -23.62
N ALA A 172 18.07 2.50 -24.74
CA ALA A 172 16.95 1.96 -25.51
C ALA A 172 17.46 0.99 -26.60
N HIS A 173 16.57 0.17 -27.15
CA HIS A 173 16.87 -0.82 -28.18
C HIS A 173 17.55 -0.23 -29.44
N ASP A 174 17.26 1.02 -29.76
CA ASP A 174 17.86 1.73 -30.92
C ASP A 174 19.22 2.40 -30.59
N GLY A 175 19.78 2.11 -29.43
CA GLY A 175 21.07 2.63 -28.97
C GLY A 175 21.03 4.03 -28.37
N ARG A 176 19.90 4.72 -28.38
CA ARG A 176 19.77 6.04 -27.74
C ARG A 176 19.66 5.89 -26.24
N TRP A 177 20.14 6.89 -25.52
CA TRP A 177 19.95 7.02 -24.09
C TRP A 177 18.72 7.89 -23.80
N LEU A 178 17.77 7.35 -23.04
CA LEU A 178 16.49 7.98 -22.74
C LEU A 178 16.26 8.04 -21.22
N ALA A 179 15.27 8.81 -20.81
CA ALA A 179 14.88 8.86 -19.41
C ALA A 179 14.19 7.56 -18.98
N LEU A 180 14.55 7.07 -17.79
CA LEU A 180 13.86 5.94 -17.15
C LEU A 180 12.39 6.27 -16.83
N ASP A 181 11.46 5.38 -17.14
CA ASP A 181 10.09 5.48 -16.66
C ASP A 181 10.00 5.08 -15.17
N ALA A 182 10.23 6.06 -14.31
CA ALA A 182 10.26 5.84 -12.87
C ALA A 182 8.91 5.46 -12.24
N ARG A 183 7.81 5.48 -12.97
CA ARG A 183 6.51 5.05 -12.44
C ARG A 183 6.56 3.61 -11.99
N THR A 184 7.16 2.73 -12.78
CA THR A 184 7.33 1.31 -12.45
C THR A 184 8.09 1.14 -11.14
N ILE A 185 9.32 1.67 -11.04
CA ILE A 185 10.16 1.52 -9.82
C ILE A 185 9.46 2.07 -8.57
N LYS A 186 8.73 3.20 -8.69
CA LYS A 186 8.02 3.79 -7.56
C LYS A 186 6.80 2.99 -7.12
N LEU A 187 6.04 2.48 -8.06
CA LEU A 187 4.86 1.64 -7.76
C LEU A 187 5.29 0.27 -7.22
N ASP A 188 6.41 -0.25 -7.72
CA ASP A 188 6.94 -1.56 -7.31
C ASP A 188 7.85 -1.51 -6.07
N GLN A 189 7.97 -0.34 -5.42
CA GLN A 189 8.78 -0.21 -4.20
C GLN A 189 8.45 -1.26 -3.14
N ARG A 190 7.18 -1.63 -2.98
CA ARG A 190 6.75 -2.68 -2.04
C ARG A 190 7.21 -4.07 -2.51
N THR A 191 7.19 -4.32 -3.81
CA THR A 191 7.68 -5.57 -4.41
C THR A 191 9.18 -5.69 -4.23
N LEU A 192 9.95 -4.63 -4.51
CA LEU A 192 11.38 -4.59 -4.25
C LEU A 192 11.69 -4.88 -2.78
N SER A 193 10.89 -4.33 -1.86
CA SER A 193 11.03 -4.59 -0.42
C SER A 193 10.77 -6.05 -0.06
N ALA A 194 9.70 -6.65 -0.57
CA ALA A 194 9.34 -8.04 -0.29
C ALA A 194 10.39 -9.02 -0.84
N LEU A 195 10.82 -8.82 -2.09
CA LEU A 195 11.89 -9.59 -2.71
C LEU A 195 13.19 -9.48 -1.91
N TYR A 196 13.59 -8.27 -1.52
CA TYR A 196 14.80 -8.07 -0.72
C TYR A 196 14.75 -8.87 0.59
N HIS A 197 13.64 -8.80 1.33
CA HIS A 197 13.51 -9.52 2.59
C HIS A 197 13.45 -11.03 2.42
N ALA A 198 12.77 -11.54 1.40
CA ALA A 198 12.74 -12.97 1.10
C ALA A 198 14.15 -13.49 0.76
N ASN A 199 14.85 -12.78 -0.12
CA ASN A 199 16.21 -13.11 -0.51
C ASN A 199 17.20 -13.03 0.65
N LEU A 200 17.15 -11.97 1.46
CA LEU A 200 18.02 -11.82 2.63
C LEU A 200 17.79 -12.95 3.65
N ARG A 201 16.53 -13.34 3.90
CA ARG A 201 16.21 -14.48 4.79
C ARG A 201 16.81 -15.77 4.25
N THR A 202 16.58 -16.08 3.00
CA THR A 202 17.07 -17.30 2.36
C THR A 202 18.60 -17.38 2.39
N GLU A 203 19.29 -16.29 2.04
CA GLU A 203 20.76 -16.24 2.08
C GLU A 203 21.32 -16.43 3.48
N LEU A 204 20.76 -15.74 4.48
CA LEU A 204 21.21 -15.86 5.87
C LEU A 204 20.91 -17.23 6.46
N THR A 205 19.76 -17.83 6.15
CA THR A 205 19.45 -19.19 6.56
C THR A 205 20.43 -20.17 5.93
N ARG A 206 20.73 -20.03 4.64
CA ARG A 206 21.67 -20.88 3.92
C ARG A 206 23.12 -20.76 4.42
N ARG A 207 23.58 -19.55 4.69
CA ARG A 207 24.97 -19.24 5.06
C ARG A 207 25.26 -19.46 6.54
N LEU A 208 24.32 -19.07 7.40
CA LEU A 208 24.53 -19.02 8.84
C LEU A 208 23.57 -19.91 9.65
N GLY A 209 22.61 -20.58 8.99
CA GLY A 209 21.64 -21.45 9.68
C GLY A 209 20.71 -20.70 10.63
N VAL A 210 20.50 -19.39 10.45
CA VAL A 210 19.65 -18.59 11.34
C VAL A 210 18.18 -18.95 11.21
N GLY A 211 17.47 -18.96 12.34
CA GLY A 211 16.01 -19.06 12.40
C GLY A 211 15.36 -17.69 12.42
N TRP A 212 14.11 -17.61 12.02
CA TRP A 212 13.34 -16.38 11.90
C TRP A 212 12.10 -16.40 12.76
N ARG A 213 11.72 -15.25 13.29
CA ARG A 213 10.38 -15.03 13.85
C ARG A 213 9.34 -15.09 12.72
N THR A 214 8.08 -15.26 13.06
CA THR A 214 6.99 -15.19 12.06
C THR A 214 7.07 -13.86 11.29
N PRO A 215 7.14 -13.91 9.96
CA PRO A 215 7.18 -12.68 9.16
C PRO A 215 5.87 -11.88 9.29
N GLU A 216 6.01 -10.58 9.53
CA GLU A 216 4.91 -9.62 9.45
C GLU A 216 5.07 -8.79 8.17
N HIS A 217 4.09 -8.85 7.29
CA HIS A 217 4.16 -8.23 5.96
C HIS A 217 5.44 -8.56 5.18
N GLY A 218 5.92 -9.82 5.30
CA GLY A 218 7.13 -10.31 4.65
C GLY A 218 8.45 -9.92 5.32
N ILE A 219 8.44 -9.18 6.43
CA ILE A 219 9.63 -8.78 7.20
C ILE A 219 9.72 -9.65 8.46
N ALA A 220 10.89 -10.16 8.77
CA ALA A 220 11.13 -10.94 9.99
C ALA A 220 12.42 -10.54 10.67
N GLU A 221 12.46 -10.63 11.98
CA GLU A 221 13.66 -10.53 12.79
C GLU A 221 14.25 -11.94 13.04
N ILE A 222 15.57 -12.02 13.23
CA ILE A 222 16.23 -13.28 13.58
C ILE A 222 15.73 -13.73 14.96
N ALA A 223 15.37 -15.00 15.10
CA ALA A 223 14.66 -15.53 16.26
C ALA A 223 15.47 -15.48 17.58
N ASP A 224 16.80 -15.60 17.48
CA ASP A 224 17.72 -15.63 18.62
C ASP A 224 18.22 -14.24 19.07
N VAL A 225 17.74 -13.16 18.47
CA VAL A 225 18.03 -11.79 18.90
C VAL A 225 16.90 -11.29 19.79
N ASP A 226 17.18 -11.06 21.05
CA ASP A 226 16.22 -10.63 22.06
C ASP A 226 15.69 -9.19 21.82
N ASP A 227 14.47 -8.93 22.27
CA ASP A 227 13.81 -7.63 22.08
C ASP A 227 14.51 -6.48 22.82
N ASP A 228 15.12 -6.73 23.97
CA ASP A 228 15.91 -5.75 24.71
C ASP A 228 17.15 -5.32 23.92
N VAL A 229 17.78 -6.23 23.18
CA VAL A 229 18.90 -5.92 22.30
C VAL A 229 18.43 -5.13 21.07
N LEU A 230 17.29 -5.50 20.49
CA LEU A 230 16.71 -4.74 19.38
C LEU A 230 16.35 -3.31 19.81
N ALA A 231 15.77 -3.15 21.00
CA ALA A 231 15.43 -1.85 21.56
C ALA A 231 16.68 -0.99 21.82
N GLU A 232 17.74 -1.56 22.43
CA GLU A 232 19.00 -0.87 22.71
C GLU A 232 19.60 -0.23 21.44
N PHE A 233 19.53 -0.90 20.30
CA PHE A 233 20.06 -0.42 19.01
C PHE A 233 19.03 0.27 18.12
N SER A 234 17.87 0.64 18.66
CA SER A 234 16.80 1.36 17.97
C SER A 234 16.66 2.81 18.42
N GLN A 235 17.76 3.46 18.83
CA GLN A 235 17.76 4.81 19.42
C GLN A 235 17.04 5.84 18.53
N ARG A 236 17.22 5.75 17.22
CA ARG A 236 16.51 6.64 16.28
C ARG A 236 15.00 6.44 16.33
N THR A 237 14.54 5.20 16.42
CA THR A 237 13.11 4.90 16.55
C THR A 237 12.56 5.47 17.86
N HIS A 238 13.29 5.31 18.95
CA HIS A 238 12.94 5.90 20.24
C HIS A 238 12.87 7.43 20.19
N ASP A 239 13.83 8.09 19.53
CA ASP A 239 13.79 9.55 19.33
C ASP A 239 12.57 10.00 18.53
N VAL A 240 12.23 9.28 17.45
CA VAL A 240 11.02 9.56 16.64
C VAL A 240 9.77 9.36 17.49
N GLN A 241 9.66 8.25 18.21
CA GLN A 241 8.49 7.96 19.07
C GLN A 241 8.33 8.98 20.18
N ARG A 242 9.42 9.38 20.84
CA ARG A 242 9.41 10.42 21.86
C ARG A 242 8.92 11.75 21.27
N ARG A 243 9.47 12.17 20.11
CA ARG A 243 9.03 13.39 19.40
C ARG A 243 7.58 13.33 18.96
N LEU A 244 7.15 12.16 18.48
CA LEU A 244 5.76 11.92 18.15
C LEU A 244 4.86 12.05 19.38
N GLY A 245 5.26 11.45 20.51
CA GLY A 245 4.52 11.58 21.78
C GLY A 245 4.39 13.03 22.24
N GLU A 246 5.49 13.82 22.17
CA GLU A 246 5.49 15.25 22.47
C GLU A 246 4.52 16.03 21.54
N LYS A 247 4.52 15.72 20.23
CA LYS A 247 3.61 16.35 19.25
C LYS A 247 2.15 15.95 19.48
N ILE A 248 1.86 14.69 19.76
CA ILE A 248 0.52 14.22 20.11
C ILE A 248 0.04 14.87 21.41
N GLY A 249 0.92 14.98 22.41
CA GLY A 249 0.59 15.68 23.66
C GLY A 249 0.20 17.15 23.46
N ARG A 250 0.95 17.88 22.63
CA ARG A 250 0.59 19.25 22.23
C ARG A 250 -0.73 19.29 21.48
N PHE A 251 -0.90 18.39 20.50
CA PHE A 251 -2.15 18.27 19.74
C PHE A 251 -3.37 18.08 20.64
N ARG A 252 -3.25 17.20 21.66
CA ARG A 252 -4.32 17.00 22.65
C ARG A 252 -4.59 18.23 23.49
N ALA A 253 -3.52 18.93 23.91
CA ALA A 253 -3.64 20.14 24.72
C ALA A 253 -4.34 21.27 23.93
N ASP A 254 -4.00 21.41 22.65
CA ASP A 254 -4.52 22.47 21.78
C ASP A 254 -5.96 22.21 21.30
N LEU A 255 -6.33 20.95 21.04
CA LEU A 255 -7.59 20.58 20.39
C LEU A 255 -8.56 19.79 21.27
N GLY A 256 -8.16 19.38 22.47
CA GLY A 256 -9.01 18.62 23.40
C GLY A 256 -9.39 17.19 22.93
N ARG A 257 -8.75 16.68 21.86
CA ARG A 257 -9.03 15.35 21.30
C ARG A 257 -7.75 14.65 20.82
N ASP A 258 -7.86 13.36 20.55
CA ASP A 258 -6.80 12.59 19.89
C ASP A 258 -6.69 12.93 18.39
N PRO A 259 -5.47 12.85 17.83
CA PRO A 259 -5.28 12.99 16.39
C PRO A 259 -5.91 11.82 15.64
N THR A 260 -6.57 12.10 14.53
CA THR A 260 -7.01 11.10 13.55
C THR A 260 -5.79 10.37 12.96
N GLU A 261 -5.99 9.21 12.32
CA GLU A 261 -4.88 8.48 11.67
C GLU A 261 -4.09 9.35 10.68
N LYS A 262 -4.78 10.16 9.89
CA LYS A 262 -4.15 11.07 8.92
C LYS A 262 -3.33 12.17 9.60
N GLU A 263 -3.82 12.74 10.70
CA GLU A 263 -3.10 13.72 11.51
C GLU A 263 -1.92 13.06 12.21
N ARG A 264 -2.10 11.86 12.78
CA ARG A 264 -1.03 11.08 13.38
C ARG A 264 0.09 10.77 12.39
N TRP A 265 -0.26 10.36 11.17
CA TRP A 265 0.72 10.14 10.09
C TRP A 265 1.53 11.42 9.76
N LYS A 266 0.88 12.59 9.72
CA LYS A 266 1.57 13.88 9.53
C LYS A 266 2.52 14.20 10.68
N LEU A 267 2.05 14.07 11.92
CA LEU A 267 2.86 14.29 13.12
C LEU A 267 4.06 13.34 13.17
N GLU A 268 3.88 12.08 12.77
CA GLU A 268 4.97 11.11 12.66
C GLU A 268 6.01 11.53 11.61
N ARG A 269 5.57 11.97 10.45
CA ARG A 269 6.46 12.47 9.40
C ARG A 269 7.27 13.70 9.86
N GLU A 270 6.63 14.63 10.56
CA GLU A 270 7.31 15.77 11.17
C GLU A 270 8.30 15.33 12.27
N ALA A 271 7.90 14.38 13.13
CA ALA A 271 8.78 13.83 14.16
C ALA A 271 10.03 13.16 13.57
N VAL A 272 9.89 12.46 12.44
CA VAL A 272 11.03 11.88 11.69
C VAL A 272 11.99 12.97 11.17
N LEU A 273 11.47 14.09 10.69
CA LEU A 273 12.27 15.21 10.20
C LEU A 273 12.98 15.95 11.35
N ASP A 274 12.24 16.27 12.41
CA ASP A 274 12.74 17.01 13.58
C ASP A 274 13.75 16.20 14.41
N SER A 275 13.63 14.87 14.39
CA SER A 275 14.57 13.98 15.09
C SER A 275 15.85 13.69 14.29
N ARG A 276 16.04 14.35 13.13
CA ARG A 276 17.19 14.08 12.25
C ARG A 276 18.46 14.75 12.81
N PRO A 277 19.36 14.04 13.51
CA PRO A 277 20.57 14.65 14.05
C PRO A 277 21.50 15.09 12.91
N ALA A 278 22.33 16.10 13.19
CA ALA A 278 23.52 16.34 12.41
C ALA A 278 24.36 15.05 12.40
N LYS A 279 25.01 14.78 11.28
CA LYS A 279 25.84 13.58 11.19
C LYS A 279 27.10 13.78 12.05
N PRO A 280 27.48 12.89 12.96
CA PRO A 280 28.72 12.99 13.69
C PRO A 280 29.92 12.66 12.78
N HIS A 281 31.02 13.38 12.91
CA HIS A 281 32.34 12.90 12.53
C HIS A 281 32.75 11.91 13.63
N GLY A 282 32.98 10.67 13.30
CA GLY A 282 32.87 9.62 14.28
C GLY A 282 34.00 8.61 14.33
N PRO A 283 33.89 7.72 15.30
CA PRO A 283 34.82 6.63 15.54
C PRO A 283 34.87 5.65 14.35
N THR A 284 35.98 4.93 14.20
CA THR A 284 36.16 3.85 13.24
C THR A 284 35.14 2.72 13.45
N LEU A 285 34.87 1.91 12.43
CA LEU A 285 33.98 0.74 12.56
C LEU A 285 34.47 -0.21 13.67
N THR A 286 35.78 -0.36 13.81
CA THR A 286 36.40 -1.17 14.86
C THR A 286 36.09 -0.64 16.26
N GLU A 287 36.12 0.67 16.47
CA GLU A 287 35.76 1.30 17.76
C GLU A 287 34.27 1.18 18.05
N LEU A 288 33.42 1.43 17.04
CA LEU A 288 31.97 1.24 17.15
C LEU A 288 31.61 -0.20 17.51
N ARG A 289 32.23 -1.18 16.89
CA ARG A 289 32.01 -2.59 17.22
C ARG A 289 32.40 -2.94 18.65
N ARG A 290 33.47 -2.35 19.16
CA ARG A 290 33.86 -2.52 20.56
C ARG A 290 32.80 -1.93 21.48
N GLU A 291 32.29 -0.75 21.16
CA GLU A 291 31.20 -0.10 21.88
C GLU A 291 29.91 -0.92 21.83
N TRP A 292 29.47 -1.35 20.66
CA TRP A 292 28.26 -2.16 20.49
C TRP A 292 28.33 -3.46 21.28
N ARG A 293 29.49 -4.14 21.27
CA ARG A 293 29.69 -5.34 22.08
C ARG A 293 29.64 -5.04 23.57
N ALA A 294 30.15 -3.91 24.01
CA ALA A 294 30.10 -3.48 25.43
C ALA A 294 28.64 -3.20 25.85
N ARG A 295 27.86 -2.52 25.03
CA ARG A 295 26.42 -2.25 25.26
C ARG A 295 25.63 -3.54 25.41
N VAL A 296 25.84 -4.52 24.54
CA VAL A 296 25.16 -5.83 24.66
C VAL A 296 25.56 -6.59 25.91
N ARG A 297 26.85 -6.54 26.31
CA ARG A 297 27.30 -7.16 27.59
C ARG A 297 26.63 -6.52 28.78
N ALA A 298 26.44 -5.20 28.77
CA ALA A 298 25.76 -4.48 29.85
C ALA A 298 24.30 -4.94 30.04
N LEU A 299 23.66 -5.48 29.00
CA LEU A 299 22.34 -6.10 29.10
C LEU A 299 22.38 -7.55 29.67
N GLY A 300 23.55 -8.03 30.12
CA GLY A 300 23.70 -9.40 30.60
C GLY A 300 23.69 -10.48 29.50
N ARG A 301 23.81 -10.09 28.24
CA ARG A 301 23.73 -10.96 27.07
C ARG A 301 25.14 -11.25 26.49
N GLY A 302 25.92 -12.06 27.21
CA GLY A 302 27.36 -12.21 26.94
C GLY A 302 27.79 -13.27 25.93
N SER A 303 27.01 -14.25 25.60
CA SER A 303 27.42 -15.33 24.69
C SER A 303 26.42 -15.57 23.56
N GLU A 304 26.92 -15.54 22.35
CA GLU A 304 26.20 -15.96 21.16
C GLU A 304 26.17 -17.49 21.11
N ARG A 305 25.05 -18.10 21.50
CA ARG A 305 24.79 -19.47 21.08
C ARG A 305 24.36 -19.42 19.63
N VAL A 306 25.23 -19.87 18.74
CA VAL A 306 24.83 -20.21 17.37
C VAL A 306 23.81 -21.34 17.52
N ILE A 307 22.53 -21.02 17.33
CA ILE A 307 21.49 -22.03 17.39
C ILE A 307 21.56 -22.82 16.08
N GLN A 308 22.35 -23.88 16.06
CA GLN A 308 22.35 -24.92 15.02
C GLN A 308 21.02 -25.70 14.94
N SER A 309 19.98 -25.27 15.65
CA SER A 309 18.73 -26.00 15.81
C SER A 309 17.86 -26.09 14.54
N MET A 310 18.23 -25.41 13.45
CA MET A 310 17.46 -25.43 12.20
C MET A 310 18.13 -26.21 11.06
N ILE A 311 19.31 -26.78 11.25
CA ILE A 311 20.07 -27.49 10.20
C ILE A 311 19.31 -28.69 9.60
N GLY A 312 18.35 -29.26 10.29
CA GLY A 312 17.55 -30.39 9.80
C GLY A 312 16.24 -30.04 9.07
N ARG A 313 15.88 -28.74 8.95
CA ARG A 313 14.62 -28.29 8.34
C ARG A 313 14.81 -27.43 7.08
N GLN A 314 16.02 -27.33 6.60
CA GLN A 314 16.35 -26.57 5.40
C GLN A 314 15.81 -27.28 4.15
N ARG A 315 15.16 -26.53 3.27
CA ARG A 315 14.62 -27.05 2.00
C ARG A 315 15.14 -26.18 0.84
N GLY A 316 15.80 -26.82 -0.13
CA GLY A 316 16.02 -26.21 -1.45
C GLY A 316 14.70 -25.99 -2.19
N LEU A 317 14.74 -25.40 -3.38
CA LEU A 317 13.55 -25.29 -4.26
C LEU A 317 12.99 -26.66 -4.63
N GLU A 318 13.81 -27.71 -4.63
CA GLU A 318 13.40 -29.12 -4.80
C GLU A 318 12.40 -29.57 -3.69
N GLY A 319 12.42 -28.91 -2.53
CA GLY A 319 11.44 -29.11 -1.46
C GLY A 319 10.14 -28.32 -1.62
N ILE A 320 10.04 -27.48 -2.65
CA ILE A 320 8.79 -26.83 -3.08
C ILE A 320 8.26 -27.66 -4.26
N ASP A 321 7.58 -28.75 -3.95
CA ASP A 321 6.88 -29.53 -4.96
C ASP A 321 5.75 -28.71 -5.63
N SER A 322 5.18 -29.25 -6.68
CA SER A 322 4.10 -28.58 -7.41
C SER A 322 2.89 -28.27 -6.52
N GLY A 323 2.60 -29.12 -5.52
CA GLY A 323 1.52 -28.89 -4.55
C GLY A 323 1.81 -27.69 -3.65
N THR A 324 3.02 -27.59 -3.11
CA THR A 324 3.44 -26.43 -2.30
C THR A 324 3.46 -25.14 -3.13
N ALA A 325 3.92 -25.19 -4.38
CA ALA A 325 3.88 -24.04 -5.29
C ALA A 325 2.44 -23.55 -5.54
N VAL A 326 1.50 -24.49 -5.71
CA VAL A 326 0.06 -24.20 -5.82
C VAL A 326 -0.46 -23.51 -4.56
N LEU A 327 -0.14 -24.02 -3.38
CA LEU A 327 -0.57 -23.44 -2.09
C LEU A 327 0.01 -22.03 -1.87
N LEU A 328 1.27 -21.80 -2.26
CA LEU A 328 1.86 -20.46 -2.20
C LEU A 328 1.15 -19.48 -3.14
N ALA A 329 0.84 -19.93 -4.36
CA ALA A 329 0.09 -19.11 -5.31
C ALA A 329 -1.32 -18.81 -4.79
N ASP A 330 -2.04 -19.81 -4.24
CA ASP A 330 -3.37 -19.63 -3.66
C ASP A 330 -3.37 -18.66 -2.48
N ALA A 331 -2.39 -18.77 -1.59
CA ALA A 331 -2.25 -17.83 -0.47
C ALA A 331 -1.97 -16.40 -0.93
N ALA A 332 -1.10 -16.22 -1.91
CA ALA A 332 -0.78 -14.91 -2.47
C ALA A 332 -1.99 -14.28 -3.20
N ILE A 333 -2.72 -15.09 -3.98
CA ILE A 333 -3.94 -14.67 -4.68
C ILE A 333 -5.03 -14.28 -3.68
N GLY A 334 -5.23 -15.10 -2.64
CA GLY A 334 -6.20 -14.83 -1.58
C GLY A 334 -5.94 -13.47 -0.91
N SER A 335 -4.68 -13.19 -0.53
CA SER A 335 -4.28 -11.91 0.05
C SER A 335 -4.58 -10.71 -0.86
N LEU A 336 -4.33 -10.85 -2.18
CA LEU A 336 -4.64 -9.80 -3.15
C LEU A 336 -6.15 -9.61 -3.29
N ALA A 337 -6.91 -10.70 -3.43
CA ALA A 337 -8.36 -10.68 -3.63
C ALA A 337 -9.13 -10.09 -2.45
N GLU A 338 -8.60 -10.18 -1.22
CA GLU A 338 -9.17 -9.52 -0.04
C GLU A 338 -9.02 -8.00 -0.09
N SER A 339 -7.91 -7.52 -0.66
CA SER A 339 -7.56 -6.09 -0.61
C SER A 339 -7.98 -5.29 -1.84
N GLN A 340 -8.09 -5.91 -3.02
CA GLN A 340 -8.35 -5.21 -4.30
C GLN A 340 -9.01 -6.11 -5.35
N SER A 341 -9.78 -5.51 -6.28
CA SER A 341 -10.45 -6.23 -7.37
C SER A 341 -9.50 -6.58 -8.53
N SER A 342 -8.41 -5.86 -8.67
CA SER A 342 -7.40 -6.13 -9.72
C SER A 342 -6.02 -5.72 -9.23
N TRP A 343 -4.99 -6.32 -9.80
CA TRP A 343 -3.60 -6.09 -9.43
C TRP A 343 -2.66 -6.20 -10.63
N ARG A 344 -1.47 -5.65 -10.47
CA ARG A 344 -0.38 -5.78 -11.45
C ARG A 344 0.41 -7.07 -11.18
N PRO A 345 1.06 -7.67 -12.20
CA PRO A 345 1.91 -8.85 -12.01
C PRO A 345 2.95 -8.70 -10.89
N ALA A 346 3.56 -7.52 -10.77
CA ALA A 346 4.54 -7.21 -9.72
C ALA A 346 3.96 -7.33 -8.29
N GLU A 347 2.66 -7.07 -8.11
CA GLU A 347 2.01 -7.22 -6.80
C GLU A 347 1.82 -8.68 -6.41
N LEU A 348 1.64 -9.58 -7.40
CA LEU A 348 1.65 -11.01 -7.13
C LEU A 348 3.04 -11.50 -6.71
N VAL A 349 4.11 -11.04 -7.37
CA VAL A 349 5.49 -11.33 -6.96
C VAL A 349 5.73 -10.86 -5.52
N ARG A 350 5.19 -9.70 -5.14
CA ARG A 350 5.24 -9.18 -3.76
C ARG A 350 4.63 -10.14 -2.75
N GLU A 351 3.41 -10.60 -3.01
CA GLU A 351 2.71 -11.51 -2.09
C GLU A 351 3.40 -12.88 -2.04
N LEU A 352 3.82 -13.42 -3.17
CA LEU A 352 4.59 -14.66 -3.21
C LEU A 352 5.88 -14.55 -2.37
N ALA A 353 6.62 -13.45 -2.48
CA ALA A 353 7.81 -13.20 -1.67
C ALA A 353 7.48 -13.06 -0.18
N ALA A 354 6.32 -12.46 0.17
CA ALA A 354 5.89 -12.32 1.55
C ALA A 354 5.50 -13.67 2.19
N VAL A 355 4.85 -14.57 1.45
CA VAL A 355 4.44 -15.89 1.94
C VAL A 355 5.52 -16.97 1.78
N THR A 356 6.67 -16.65 1.19
CA THR A 356 7.80 -17.60 1.05
C THR A 356 8.22 -18.13 2.42
N PRO A 357 8.24 -19.46 2.63
CA PRO A 357 8.61 -20.04 3.91
C PRO A 357 10.02 -19.65 4.34
N THR A 358 10.20 -19.40 5.63
CA THR A 358 11.50 -19.03 6.22
C THR A 358 12.52 -20.18 6.23
N THR A 359 12.10 -21.39 5.85
CA THR A 359 12.93 -22.60 5.77
C THR A 359 13.53 -22.83 4.39
N VAL A 360 13.18 -22.01 3.39
CA VAL A 360 13.76 -22.08 2.04
C VAL A 360 15.21 -21.62 2.08
N THR A 361 16.12 -22.39 1.44
CA THR A 361 17.57 -22.16 1.41
C THR A 361 18.12 -22.32 0.00
N VAL A 362 17.95 -21.28 -0.79
CA VAL A 362 18.51 -21.18 -2.15
C VAL A 362 19.25 -19.86 -2.27
N ASP A 363 20.01 -19.67 -3.33
CA ASP A 363 20.58 -18.33 -3.58
C ASP A 363 19.49 -17.33 -4.04
N SER A 364 19.83 -16.06 -3.91
CA SER A 364 18.89 -14.96 -4.16
C SER A 364 18.40 -14.88 -5.59
N GLU A 365 19.24 -15.20 -6.57
CA GLU A 365 18.89 -15.17 -7.98
C GLU A 365 17.88 -16.26 -8.30
N GLN A 366 18.15 -17.51 -7.86
CA GLN A 366 17.24 -18.65 -8.02
C GLN A 366 15.88 -18.40 -7.37
N LEU A 367 15.85 -17.81 -6.16
CA LEU A 367 14.59 -17.49 -5.51
C LEU A 367 13.80 -16.44 -6.31
N THR A 368 14.46 -15.37 -6.72
CA THR A 368 13.81 -14.28 -7.48
C THR A 368 13.25 -14.77 -8.80
N GLU A 369 14.01 -15.58 -9.55
CA GLU A 369 13.54 -16.21 -10.79
C GLU A 369 12.38 -17.19 -10.55
N PHE A 370 12.44 -17.99 -9.47
CA PHE A 370 11.37 -18.90 -9.12
C PHE A 370 10.07 -18.15 -8.83
N LEU A 371 10.12 -17.10 -8.02
CA LEU A 371 8.95 -16.29 -7.68
C LEU A 371 8.37 -15.60 -8.92
N GLN A 372 9.21 -15.10 -9.82
CA GLN A 372 8.77 -14.51 -11.08
C GLN A 372 8.10 -15.56 -11.97
N ARG A 373 8.71 -16.73 -12.17
CA ARG A 373 8.13 -17.81 -12.98
C ARG A 373 6.81 -18.31 -12.40
N LEU A 374 6.71 -18.40 -11.06
CA LEU A 374 5.45 -18.79 -10.39
C LEU A 374 4.36 -17.74 -10.61
N ALA A 375 4.70 -16.46 -10.55
CA ALA A 375 3.79 -15.36 -10.86
C ALA A 375 3.31 -15.39 -12.31
N ASP A 376 4.23 -15.61 -13.26
CA ASP A 376 3.91 -15.68 -14.70
C ASP A 376 3.03 -16.92 -15.00
N HIS A 377 3.33 -18.05 -14.40
CA HIS A 377 2.51 -19.25 -14.52
C HIS A 377 1.10 -19.03 -13.96
N ALA A 378 0.99 -18.44 -12.76
CA ALA A 378 -0.31 -18.10 -12.18
C ALA A 378 -1.06 -17.07 -13.05
N ALA A 379 -0.37 -16.08 -13.60
CA ALA A 379 -0.95 -15.10 -14.51
C ALA A 379 -1.53 -15.73 -15.79
N SER A 380 -0.92 -16.80 -16.28
CA SER A 380 -1.40 -17.48 -17.48
C SER A 380 -2.48 -18.54 -17.25
N THR A 381 -2.61 -19.06 -16.02
CA THR A 381 -3.48 -20.22 -15.73
C THR A 381 -4.65 -19.91 -14.81
N ARG A 382 -4.57 -18.85 -13.99
CA ARG A 382 -5.54 -18.56 -12.92
C ARG A 382 -6.11 -17.15 -12.96
N TYR A 383 -5.58 -16.29 -13.83
CA TYR A 383 -6.00 -14.92 -13.93
C TYR A 383 -6.62 -14.63 -15.30
N MET A 384 -7.49 -13.65 -15.26
CA MET A 384 -7.98 -12.97 -16.44
C MET A 384 -7.24 -11.63 -16.57
N ASP A 385 -6.61 -11.42 -17.71
CA ASP A 385 -6.03 -10.12 -18.04
C ASP A 385 -7.17 -9.20 -18.50
N ILE A 386 -7.54 -8.25 -17.65
CA ILE A 386 -8.59 -7.26 -17.94
C ILE A 386 -8.03 -5.96 -18.53
N SER A 387 -6.75 -5.94 -18.85
CA SER A 387 -6.14 -4.85 -19.61
C SER A 387 -6.75 -4.77 -21.01
N ARG A 388 -6.66 -3.60 -21.65
CA ARG A 388 -7.20 -3.45 -23.00
C ARG A 388 -6.55 -4.43 -23.97
N PRO A 389 -7.32 -5.07 -24.88
CA PRO A 389 -6.75 -5.94 -25.90
C PRO A 389 -5.71 -5.23 -26.74
N ALA A 390 -4.61 -5.91 -27.06
CA ALA A 390 -3.57 -5.37 -27.93
C ALA A 390 -4.14 -5.24 -29.36
N PRO A 391 -4.00 -4.07 -30.03
CA PRO A 391 -4.33 -3.95 -31.44
C PRO A 391 -3.48 -4.91 -32.30
N ALA A 392 -4.06 -5.53 -33.31
CA ALA A 392 -3.35 -6.45 -34.19
C ALA A 392 -2.15 -5.77 -34.87
N GLY A 393 -0.99 -6.45 -34.89
CA GLY A 393 0.24 -5.94 -35.51
C GLY A 393 0.99 -4.87 -34.71
N MET A 394 0.54 -4.56 -33.49
CA MET A 394 1.27 -3.64 -32.61
C MET A 394 2.53 -4.32 -32.04
N PRO A 395 3.71 -3.65 -32.02
CA PRO A 395 4.88 -4.16 -31.31
C PRO A 395 4.59 -4.36 -29.82
N LEU A 396 5.14 -5.45 -29.27
CA LEU A 396 4.94 -5.84 -27.88
C LEU A 396 6.23 -5.63 -27.08
N ARG A 397 6.10 -5.33 -25.80
CA ARG A 397 7.17 -5.37 -24.78
C ARG A 397 7.44 -6.81 -24.32
N ARG A 398 8.49 -7.01 -23.52
CA ARG A 398 8.83 -8.32 -22.88
C ARG A 398 7.65 -8.92 -22.09
N ASP A 399 6.82 -8.08 -21.49
CA ASP A 399 5.64 -8.50 -20.71
C ASP A 399 4.43 -8.92 -21.59
N GLY A 400 4.62 -8.98 -22.92
CA GLY A 400 3.59 -9.34 -23.90
C GLY A 400 2.54 -8.25 -24.14
N ARG A 401 2.70 -7.04 -23.60
CA ARG A 401 1.75 -5.93 -23.77
C ARG A 401 2.20 -4.97 -24.86
N PRO A 402 1.26 -4.28 -25.54
CA PRO A 402 1.59 -3.35 -26.60
C PRO A 402 2.40 -2.15 -26.08
N ILE A 403 3.36 -1.68 -26.87
CA ILE A 403 4.19 -0.52 -26.52
C ILE A 403 3.40 0.78 -26.32
N THR A 404 2.17 0.86 -26.82
CA THR A 404 1.27 2.01 -26.64
C THR A 404 0.59 2.05 -25.28
N GLU A 405 0.67 0.96 -24.53
CA GLU A 405 0.15 0.86 -23.17
C GLU A 405 1.28 1.16 -22.16
N ALA A 406 0.98 1.90 -21.11
CA ALA A 406 1.96 2.07 -20.03
C ALA A 406 2.19 0.74 -19.29
N ALA A 407 3.44 0.43 -18.95
CA ALA A 407 3.77 -0.82 -18.23
C ALA A 407 3.02 -0.96 -16.88
N VAL A 408 2.63 0.16 -16.30
CA VAL A 408 1.90 0.20 -15.03
C VAL A 408 0.39 -0.02 -15.16
N ASP A 409 -0.14 -0.10 -16.40
CA ASP A 409 -1.59 -0.19 -16.64
C ASP A 409 -2.08 -1.64 -16.80
N ARG A 410 -1.16 -2.62 -16.80
CA ARG A 410 -1.54 -4.04 -16.86
C ARG A 410 -2.31 -4.41 -15.58
N ALA A 411 -3.52 -4.96 -15.76
CA ALA A 411 -4.39 -5.35 -14.66
C ALA A 411 -4.86 -6.80 -14.81
N LEU A 412 -4.68 -7.57 -13.76
CA LEU A 412 -5.10 -8.97 -13.64
C LEU A 412 -6.20 -9.07 -12.59
N THR A 413 -7.15 -9.97 -12.77
CA THR A 413 -8.17 -10.34 -11.78
C THR A 413 -8.38 -11.86 -11.79
N THR A 414 -9.23 -12.39 -10.92
CA THR A 414 -9.62 -13.80 -10.92
C THR A 414 -11.05 -13.97 -11.43
N GLU A 415 -11.34 -15.15 -11.97
CA GLU A 415 -12.71 -15.53 -12.36
C GLU A 415 -13.65 -15.48 -11.15
N SER A 416 -13.18 -15.85 -9.96
CA SER A 416 -13.97 -15.81 -8.73
C SER A 416 -14.40 -14.40 -8.33
N ILE A 417 -13.52 -13.39 -8.52
CA ILE A 417 -13.87 -11.98 -8.27
C ILE A 417 -14.94 -11.52 -9.24
N LEU A 418 -14.76 -11.80 -10.54
CA LEU A 418 -15.75 -11.41 -11.56
C LEU A 418 -17.09 -12.11 -11.32
N ALA A 419 -17.07 -13.41 -11.01
CA ALA A 419 -18.29 -14.16 -10.73
C ALA A 419 -19.02 -13.61 -9.48
N GLU A 420 -18.30 -13.21 -8.43
CA GLU A 420 -18.91 -12.59 -7.26
C GLU A 420 -19.54 -11.23 -7.59
N GLU A 421 -18.85 -10.40 -8.36
CA GLU A 421 -19.38 -9.10 -8.84
C GLU A 421 -20.61 -9.29 -9.73
N GLU A 422 -20.57 -10.24 -10.68
CA GLU A 422 -21.71 -10.60 -11.54
C GLU A 422 -22.90 -11.14 -10.73
N GLN A 423 -22.65 -12.00 -9.72
CA GLN A 423 -23.70 -12.49 -8.84
C GLN A 423 -24.38 -11.37 -8.07
N LEU A 424 -23.62 -10.38 -7.58
CA LEU A 424 -24.16 -9.22 -6.86
C LEU A 424 -24.99 -8.32 -7.80
N ILE A 425 -24.54 -8.12 -9.04
CA ILE A 425 -25.29 -7.39 -10.07
C ILE A 425 -26.60 -8.13 -10.37
N ALA A 426 -26.55 -9.40 -10.67
CA ALA A 426 -27.72 -10.21 -10.97
C ALA A 426 -28.71 -10.29 -9.78
N TRP A 427 -28.19 -10.32 -8.54
CA TRP A 427 -29.02 -10.22 -7.34
C TRP A 427 -29.74 -8.86 -7.26
N SER A 428 -29.02 -7.78 -7.54
CA SER A 428 -29.56 -6.41 -7.53
C SER A 428 -30.67 -6.26 -8.59
N ASP A 429 -30.48 -6.76 -9.81
CA ASP A 429 -31.49 -6.75 -10.87
C ASP A 429 -32.77 -7.46 -10.43
N ARG A 430 -32.66 -8.66 -9.87
CA ARG A 430 -33.81 -9.41 -9.38
C ARG A 430 -34.53 -8.71 -8.24
N ARG A 431 -33.78 -8.14 -7.29
CA ARG A 431 -34.33 -7.54 -6.06
C ARG A 431 -34.95 -6.16 -6.29
N GLN A 432 -34.44 -5.36 -7.23
CA GLN A 432 -35.13 -4.10 -7.62
C GLN A 432 -36.43 -4.34 -8.40
N GLY A 433 -36.49 -5.42 -9.20
CA GLY A 433 -37.71 -5.82 -9.91
C GLY A 433 -38.75 -6.53 -9.04
N ALA A 434 -38.35 -7.09 -7.90
CA ALA A 434 -39.23 -7.84 -7.01
C ALA A 434 -39.98 -6.91 -6.06
N VAL A 435 -41.30 -7.03 -6.03
CA VAL A 435 -42.17 -6.33 -5.06
C VAL A 435 -42.54 -7.34 -3.96
N SER A 436 -42.23 -7.05 -2.70
CA SER A 436 -42.65 -7.89 -1.57
C SER A 436 -44.19 -7.89 -1.46
N PRO A 437 -44.80 -9.07 -1.34
CA PRO A 437 -46.29 -9.18 -1.32
C PRO A 437 -46.94 -8.53 -0.08
N HIS A 438 -46.16 -8.11 0.90
CA HIS A 438 -46.68 -7.66 2.22
C HIS A 438 -46.65 -6.15 2.44
N THR A 439 -46.41 -5.32 1.41
CA THR A 439 -46.20 -3.88 1.65
C THR A 439 -47.37 -3.05 1.11
N ARG A 440 -48.03 -2.29 2.01
CA ARG A 440 -48.87 -1.16 1.64
C ARG A 440 -47.98 0.03 1.27
N LEU A 441 -48.26 0.67 0.14
CA LEU A 441 -47.65 1.95 -0.21
C LEU A 441 -48.18 3.01 0.77
N LEU A 442 -47.35 3.46 1.69
CA LEU A 442 -47.68 4.62 2.54
C LEU A 442 -47.31 5.91 1.81
N THR A 443 -48.21 6.86 1.87
CA THR A 443 -47.92 8.26 1.57
C THR A 443 -47.25 8.86 2.79
N ILE A 444 -45.96 9.16 2.71
CA ILE A 444 -45.23 9.87 3.77
C ILE A 444 -45.71 11.33 3.70
N ASP A 445 -46.40 11.76 4.76
CA ASP A 445 -46.92 13.11 4.85
C ASP A 445 -45.76 14.11 5.03
N SER A 446 -45.66 15.12 4.17
CA SER A 446 -44.58 16.14 4.16
C SER A 446 -44.63 17.08 5.39
N ASN A 447 -45.57 16.87 6.33
CA ASN A 447 -45.70 17.70 7.53
C ASN A 447 -44.56 17.58 8.55
N GLY A 448 -43.60 16.63 8.35
CA GLY A 448 -42.48 16.38 9.26
C GLY A 448 -41.25 17.25 9.06
N GLY A 449 -41.26 18.26 8.18
CA GLY A 449 -40.13 19.16 7.96
C GLY A 449 -39.07 18.59 6.99
N LEU A 450 -39.32 17.47 6.31
CA LEU A 450 -38.47 16.91 5.26
C LEU A 450 -38.64 17.69 3.95
N ASN A 451 -37.52 17.84 3.21
CA ASN A 451 -37.60 18.35 1.84
C ASN A 451 -38.08 17.26 0.87
N PRO A 452 -38.50 17.60 -0.38
CA PRO A 452 -39.05 16.64 -1.33
C PRO A 452 -38.15 15.43 -1.61
N GLY A 453 -36.83 15.63 -1.75
CA GLY A 453 -35.87 14.53 -1.97
C GLY A 453 -35.77 13.60 -0.74
N GLN A 454 -35.85 14.15 0.48
CA GLN A 454 -35.88 13.35 1.71
C GLN A 454 -37.18 12.56 1.84
N VAL A 455 -38.31 13.14 1.43
CA VAL A 455 -39.59 12.42 1.39
C VAL A 455 -39.54 11.26 0.41
N GLU A 456 -38.98 11.48 -0.79
CA GLU A 456 -38.80 10.45 -1.80
C GLU A 456 -37.89 9.33 -1.29
N ALA A 457 -36.74 9.67 -0.68
CA ALA A 457 -35.80 8.70 -0.12
C ALA A 457 -36.40 7.92 1.07
N ALA A 458 -37.18 8.56 1.93
CA ALA A 458 -37.88 7.87 3.00
C ALA A 458 -38.96 6.92 2.45
N ALA A 459 -39.69 7.34 1.41
CA ALA A 459 -40.66 6.50 0.72
C ALA A 459 -39.99 5.29 0.05
N ALA A 460 -38.84 5.47 -0.58
CA ALA A 460 -38.04 4.37 -1.11
C ALA A 460 -37.59 3.41 0.00
N ALA A 461 -37.06 3.95 1.10
CA ALA A 461 -36.63 3.15 2.25
C ALA A 461 -37.76 2.32 2.88
N THR A 462 -39.04 2.73 2.75
CA THR A 462 -40.19 1.98 3.23
C THR A 462 -40.92 1.18 2.14
N SER A 463 -40.48 1.25 0.88
CA SER A 463 -41.10 0.62 -0.28
C SER A 463 -41.25 -0.90 -0.15
N ALA A 464 -41.92 -1.50 -1.13
CA ALA A 464 -42.09 -2.96 -1.22
C ALA A 464 -40.95 -3.68 -1.95
N ARG A 465 -40.03 -2.95 -2.56
CA ARG A 465 -38.93 -3.56 -3.34
C ARG A 465 -37.94 -4.28 -2.44
N GLY A 466 -37.38 -5.37 -2.94
CA GLY A 466 -36.38 -6.17 -2.22
C GLY A 466 -35.03 -5.46 -2.03
N LEU A 467 -34.70 -4.50 -2.93
CA LEU A 467 -33.52 -3.66 -2.85
C LEU A 467 -33.84 -2.22 -3.19
N GLU A 468 -33.38 -1.29 -2.37
CA GLU A 468 -33.42 0.15 -2.66
C GLU A 468 -32.03 0.77 -2.49
N LEU A 469 -31.73 1.73 -3.36
CA LEU A 469 -30.48 2.46 -3.40
C LEU A 469 -30.73 3.94 -3.14
N ILE A 470 -30.05 4.50 -2.12
CA ILE A 470 -30.18 5.90 -1.72
C ILE A 470 -28.82 6.56 -1.72
N VAL A 471 -28.67 7.61 -2.53
CA VAL A 471 -27.46 8.41 -2.60
C VAL A 471 -27.63 9.67 -1.75
N GLY A 472 -26.74 9.85 -0.77
CA GLY A 472 -26.77 11.06 0.05
C GLY A 472 -25.38 11.64 0.29
N PRO A 473 -25.07 12.83 -0.25
CA PRO A 473 -23.85 13.55 0.10
C PRO A 473 -23.72 13.78 1.61
N ALA A 474 -22.50 14.06 2.07
CA ALA A 474 -22.27 14.44 3.46
C ALA A 474 -23.11 15.68 3.84
N GLY A 475 -23.93 15.55 4.88
CA GLY A 475 -24.81 16.63 5.36
C GLY A 475 -26.08 16.84 4.54
N ALA A 476 -26.51 15.87 3.71
CA ALA A 476 -27.80 15.90 3.02
C ALA A 476 -28.97 15.45 3.90
N GLY A 477 -28.72 15.10 5.17
CA GLY A 477 -29.77 14.66 6.09
C GLY A 477 -30.16 13.18 5.95
N LYS A 478 -29.21 12.31 5.55
CA LYS A 478 -29.41 10.85 5.46
C LYS A 478 -30.06 10.29 6.72
N THR A 479 -29.50 10.57 7.89
CA THR A 479 -29.95 10.03 9.17
C THR A 479 -31.36 10.51 9.54
N THR A 480 -31.70 11.79 9.27
CA THR A 480 -33.06 12.31 9.46
C THR A 480 -34.06 11.60 8.57
N THR A 481 -33.69 11.35 7.31
CA THR A 481 -34.52 10.59 6.36
C THR A 481 -34.74 9.16 6.83
N LEU A 482 -33.67 8.50 7.28
CA LEU A 482 -33.74 7.13 7.80
C LEU A 482 -34.54 7.04 9.09
N ALA A 483 -34.42 8.00 10.01
CA ALA A 483 -35.24 8.05 11.24
C ALA A 483 -36.74 8.09 10.92
N THR A 484 -37.12 8.89 9.91
CA THR A 484 -38.52 8.94 9.45
C THR A 484 -38.92 7.60 8.83
N ALA A 485 -38.10 7.00 7.98
CA ALA A 485 -38.41 5.70 7.39
C ALA A 485 -38.55 4.59 8.45
N VAL A 486 -37.65 4.55 9.43
CA VAL A 486 -37.69 3.59 10.55
C VAL A 486 -38.96 3.75 11.39
N ALA A 487 -39.35 4.98 11.72
CA ALA A 487 -40.60 5.25 12.43
C ALA A 487 -41.84 4.71 11.67
N HIS A 488 -41.86 4.90 10.33
CA HIS A 488 -42.92 4.36 9.47
C HIS A 488 -42.92 2.83 9.43
N LEU A 489 -41.74 2.19 9.28
CA LEU A 489 -41.62 0.74 9.30
C LEU A 489 -42.11 0.14 10.62
N HIS A 490 -41.80 0.77 11.75
CA HIS A 490 -42.30 0.34 13.07
C HIS A 490 -43.81 0.51 13.21
N MET A 491 -44.39 1.60 12.69
CA MET A 491 -45.87 1.81 12.70
C MET A 491 -46.59 0.74 11.86
N GLU A 492 -45.94 0.22 10.81
CA GLU A 492 -46.47 -0.91 10.02
C GLU A 492 -46.23 -2.27 10.68
N GLY A 493 -45.56 -2.34 11.83
CA GLY A 493 -45.16 -3.60 12.47
C GLY A 493 -44.07 -4.36 11.74
N ARG A 494 -43.27 -3.70 10.87
CA ARG A 494 -42.16 -4.28 10.13
C ARG A 494 -40.88 -4.22 10.96
N SER A 495 -40.15 -5.33 10.97
CA SER A 495 -38.84 -5.39 11.61
C SER A 495 -37.79 -4.63 10.78
N VAL A 496 -36.92 -3.90 11.47
CA VAL A 496 -35.80 -3.18 10.84
C VAL A 496 -34.53 -3.38 11.66
N PHE A 497 -33.42 -3.53 10.99
CA PHE A 497 -32.09 -3.64 11.59
C PHE A 497 -31.08 -2.81 10.78
N GLY A 498 -30.30 -2.00 11.50
CA GLY A 498 -29.27 -1.15 10.88
C GLY A 498 -27.91 -1.82 10.89
N VAL A 499 -27.15 -1.63 9.83
CA VAL A 499 -25.73 -2.03 9.79
C VAL A 499 -24.87 -0.90 9.25
N ALA A 500 -23.65 -0.77 9.79
CA ALA A 500 -22.67 0.20 9.34
C ALA A 500 -21.26 -0.43 9.29
N PRO A 501 -20.29 0.18 8.59
CA PRO A 501 -18.94 -0.37 8.47
C PRO A 501 -18.12 -0.34 9.78
N THR A 502 -18.45 0.55 10.71
CA THR A 502 -17.74 0.69 11.99
C THR A 502 -18.70 0.74 13.17
N ALA A 503 -18.23 0.31 14.35
CA ALA A 503 -19.02 0.34 15.58
C ALA A 503 -19.51 1.77 15.93
N ALA A 504 -18.65 2.77 15.77
CA ALA A 504 -19.03 4.16 16.01
C ALA A 504 -20.16 4.65 15.07
N ALA A 505 -20.10 4.26 13.78
CA ALA A 505 -21.15 4.60 12.82
C ALA A 505 -22.47 3.86 13.14
N ALA A 506 -22.39 2.60 13.57
CA ALA A 506 -23.55 1.82 13.98
C ALA A 506 -24.22 2.40 15.24
N GLU A 507 -23.42 2.87 16.21
CA GLU A 507 -23.92 3.52 17.43
C GLU A 507 -24.67 4.84 17.11
N VAL A 508 -24.09 5.66 16.22
CA VAL A 508 -24.74 6.89 15.75
C VAL A 508 -26.04 6.55 15.03
N LEU A 509 -26.04 5.56 14.14
CA LEU A 509 -27.21 5.10 13.40
C LEU A 509 -28.33 4.65 14.37
N ALA A 510 -27.99 3.82 15.37
CA ALA A 510 -28.93 3.35 16.38
C ALA A 510 -29.54 4.52 17.21
N THR A 511 -28.67 5.43 17.66
CA THR A 511 -29.08 6.56 18.51
C THR A 511 -29.98 7.54 17.78
N GLU A 512 -29.66 7.87 16.53
CA GLU A 512 -30.40 8.89 15.77
C GLU A 512 -31.69 8.36 15.14
N THR A 513 -31.77 7.04 14.86
CA THR A 513 -32.96 6.44 14.22
C THR A 513 -33.86 5.66 15.17
N GLY A 514 -33.34 5.27 16.33
CA GLY A 514 -34.08 4.45 17.31
C GLY A 514 -34.21 2.96 16.93
N MET A 515 -33.54 2.50 15.85
CA MET A 515 -33.54 1.07 15.50
C MET A 515 -32.35 0.36 16.15
N LEU A 516 -32.42 -0.97 16.26
CA LEU A 516 -31.25 -1.78 16.60
C LEU A 516 -30.24 -1.70 15.46
N ALA A 517 -28.98 -1.46 15.78
CA ALA A 517 -27.93 -1.43 14.79
C ALA A 517 -26.60 -1.96 15.34
N ASP A 518 -25.79 -2.56 14.47
CA ASP A 518 -24.43 -3.01 14.75
C ASP A 518 -23.57 -2.92 13.47
N THR A 519 -22.34 -3.41 13.54
CA THR A 519 -21.48 -3.48 12.37
C THR A 519 -21.96 -4.55 11.39
N LEU A 520 -21.75 -4.30 10.09
CA LEU A 520 -22.03 -5.31 9.06
C LEU A 520 -21.23 -6.60 9.34
N ASP A 521 -19.97 -6.48 9.78
CA ASP A 521 -19.14 -7.61 10.17
C ASP A 521 -19.76 -8.47 11.26
N LYS A 522 -20.33 -7.86 12.29
CA LYS A 522 -20.96 -8.58 13.38
C LYS A 522 -22.18 -9.35 12.89
N LEU A 523 -23.06 -8.71 12.12
CA LEU A 523 -24.22 -9.38 11.53
C LEU A 523 -23.80 -10.59 10.69
N LEU A 524 -22.83 -10.43 9.78
CA LEU A 524 -22.33 -11.51 8.95
C LEU A 524 -21.73 -12.65 9.79
N THR A 525 -20.91 -12.30 10.80
CA THR A 525 -20.26 -13.28 11.68
C THR A 525 -21.28 -14.13 12.44
N GLU A 526 -22.35 -13.53 12.95
CA GLU A 526 -23.41 -14.26 13.68
C GLU A 526 -24.12 -15.31 12.80
N HIS A 527 -24.22 -15.06 11.49
CA HIS A 527 -24.87 -15.97 10.55
C HIS A 527 -23.88 -16.94 9.84
N HIS A 528 -22.58 -16.72 9.92
CA HIS A 528 -21.58 -17.59 9.29
C HIS A 528 -21.20 -18.83 10.12
N HIS A 529 -21.66 -18.95 11.37
CA HIS A 529 -21.33 -20.11 12.21
C HIS A 529 -22.29 -21.29 11.96
N PRO A 530 -21.89 -22.35 11.22
CA PRO A 530 -22.80 -23.44 10.82
C PRO A 530 -23.33 -24.28 12.00
N HIS A 531 -22.69 -24.18 13.18
CA HIS A 531 -23.01 -24.99 14.36
C HIS A 531 -23.50 -24.19 15.57
N ARG A 532 -23.63 -22.87 15.43
CA ARG A 532 -24.12 -22.00 16.48
C ARG A 532 -25.23 -21.12 15.91
N PRO A 533 -26.45 -21.15 16.49
CA PRO A 533 -27.50 -20.20 16.10
C PRO A 533 -27.06 -18.78 16.41
N ALA A 534 -27.50 -17.82 15.58
CA ALA A 534 -27.26 -16.42 15.84
C ALA A 534 -27.81 -16.02 17.23
N GLU A 535 -27.15 -15.09 17.89
CA GLU A 535 -27.68 -14.53 19.14
C GLU A 535 -29.09 -13.96 18.93
N PRO A 536 -29.97 -13.94 19.96
CA PRO A 536 -31.38 -13.52 19.80
C PRO A 536 -31.55 -12.15 19.13
N SER A 537 -30.64 -11.21 19.36
CA SER A 537 -30.65 -9.87 18.76
C SER A 537 -30.37 -9.87 17.25
N TYR A 538 -29.75 -10.93 16.72
CA TYR A 538 -29.46 -11.10 15.29
C TYR A 538 -30.34 -12.16 14.63
N SER A 539 -31.21 -12.81 15.38
CA SER A 539 -32.22 -13.75 14.86
C SER A 539 -33.41 -12.98 14.27
N LEU A 540 -33.15 -12.38 13.10
CA LEU A 540 -34.09 -11.46 12.45
C LEU A 540 -35.16 -12.24 11.68
N PRO A 541 -36.46 -11.90 11.83
CA PRO A 541 -37.56 -12.60 11.15
C PRO A 541 -37.51 -12.35 9.61
N PRO A 542 -38.15 -13.22 8.80
CA PRO A 542 -38.36 -12.98 7.39
C PRO A 542 -39.12 -11.63 7.17
N GLY A 543 -38.79 -10.94 6.09
CA GLY A 543 -39.30 -9.61 5.76
C GLY A 543 -38.65 -8.45 6.52
N THR A 544 -37.65 -8.71 7.38
CA THR A 544 -36.88 -7.64 8.05
C THR A 544 -36.21 -6.74 7.00
N THR A 545 -36.26 -5.43 7.23
CA THR A 545 -35.55 -4.45 6.43
C THR A 545 -34.14 -4.22 7.00
N ILE A 546 -33.09 -4.58 6.26
CA ILE A 546 -31.69 -4.30 6.62
C ILE A 546 -31.31 -2.97 5.98
N ILE A 547 -30.98 -1.98 6.80
CA ILE A 547 -30.51 -0.67 6.34
C ILE A 547 -28.99 -0.63 6.49
N VAL A 548 -28.29 -0.54 5.36
CA VAL A 548 -26.80 -0.42 5.32
C VAL A 548 -26.45 1.05 5.17
N ASP A 549 -26.02 1.70 6.23
CA ASP A 549 -25.50 3.07 6.16
C ASP A 549 -24.02 3.08 5.76
N GLU A 550 -23.58 4.13 5.09
CA GLU A 550 -22.23 4.29 4.50
C GLU A 550 -21.84 3.10 3.60
N ALA A 551 -22.80 2.58 2.82
CA ALA A 551 -22.62 1.41 1.92
C ALA A 551 -21.45 1.58 0.93
N GLY A 552 -21.06 2.82 0.58
CA GLY A 552 -19.90 3.11 -0.27
C GLY A 552 -18.56 2.67 0.34
N THR A 553 -18.51 2.52 1.67
CA THR A 553 -17.30 2.05 2.39
C THR A 553 -17.34 0.56 2.72
N ALA A 554 -18.41 -0.16 2.37
CA ALA A 554 -18.50 -1.60 2.54
C ALA A 554 -17.71 -2.35 1.45
N ALA A 555 -16.98 -3.39 1.85
CA ALA A 555 -16.27 -4.24 0.89
C ALA A 555 -17.25 -5.04 0.03
N THR A 556 -16.88 -5.30 -1.22
CA THR A 556 -17.70 -6.09 -2.17
C THR A 556 -18.06 -7.46 -1.62
N THR A 557 -17.10 -8.16 -1.00
CA THR A 557 -17.32 -9.45 -0.35
C THR A 557 -18.41 -9.40 0.71
N LYS A 558 -18.42 -8.36 1.55
CA LYS A 558 -19.43 -8.18 2.60
C LYS A 558 -20.82 -7.88 2.04
N LEU A 559 -20.89 -7.10 0.95
CA LEU A 559 -22.16 -6.86 0.26
C LEU A 559 -22.68 -8.14 -0.41
N ALA A 560 -21.81 -8.96 -0.98
CA ALA A 560 -22.16 -10.27 -1.56
C ALA A 560 -22.64 -11.25 -0.47
N ASP A 561 -21.99 -11.27 0.69
CA ASP A 561 -22.41 -12.06 1.84
C ASP A 561 -23.77 -11.62 2.37
N LEU A 562 -23.98 -10.32 2.50
CA LEU A 562 -25.29 -9.75 2.88
C LEU A 562 -26.37 -10.11 1.86
N ALA A 563 -26.07 -10.04 0.56
CA ALA A 563 -27.01 -10.41 -0.50
C ALA A 563 -27.44 -11.87 -0.39
N ARG A 564 -26.50 -12.79 -0.10
CA ARG A 564 -26.80 -14.21 0.14
C ARG A 564 -27.68 -14.42 1.37
N LEU A 565 -27.36 -13.77 2.48
CA LEU A 565 -28.17 -13.84 3.70
C LEU A 565 -29.56 -13.26 3.47
N ALA A 566 -29.68 -12.16 2.75
CA ALA A 566 -30.95 -11.54 2.41
C ALA A 566 -31.85 -12.47 1.57
N ASP A 567 -31.28 -13.25 0.65
CA ASP A 567 -32.03 -14.28 -0.08
C ASP A 567 -32.40 -15.49 0.80
N GLN A 568 -31.51 -15.94 1.68
CA GLN A 568 -31.74 -17.07 2.58
C GLN A 568 -32.82 -16.81 3.64
N HIS A 569 -32.87 -15.57 4.14
CA HIS A 569 -33.77 -15.19 5.24
C HIS A 569 -34.96 -14.32 4.81
N ASP A 570 -35.12 -14.11 3.51
CA ASP A 570 -36.14 -13.22 2.93
C ASP A 570 -36.06 -11.80 3.53
N TRP A 571 -34.86 -11.25 3.68
CA TRP A 571 -34.67 -9.88 4.12
C TRP A 571 -34.75 -8.90 2.95
N ARG A 572 -35.26 -7.74 3.22
CA ARG A 572 -35.21 -6.59 2.33
C ARG A 572 -33.95 -5.75 2.63
N VAL A 573 -33.31 -5.18 1.62
CA VAL A 573 -32.06 -4.41 1.79
C VAL A 573 -32.23 -2.98 1.29
N VAL A 574 -31.75 -2.01 2.07
CA VAL A 574 -31.65 -0.60 1.69
C VAL A 574 -30.19 -0.18 1.81
N LEU A 575 -29.53 0.08 0.68
CA LEU A 575 -28.16 0.57 0.66
C LEU A 575 -28.14 2.10 0.62
N VAL A 576 -27.56 2.72 1.61
CA VAL A 576 -27.47 4.18 1.77
C VAL A 576 -26.02 4.60 1.81
N GLY A 577 -25.62 5.57 1.01
CA GLY A 577 -24.23 6.02 1.02
C GLY A 577 -23.93 7.12 0.00
N ASP A 578 -22.67 7.46 -0.12
CA ASP A 578 -22.18 8.39 -1.14
C ASP A 578 -21.09 7.70 -1.99
N PRO A 579 -21.37 7.40 -3.28
CA PRO A 579 -20.42 6.72 -4.16
C PRO A 579 -19.17 7.56 -4.47
N ARG A 580 -19.17 8.85 -4.13
CA ARG A 580 -18.03 9.77 -4.34
C ARG A 580 -17.21 10.04 -3.09
N GLN A 581 -17.56 9.42 -1.94
CA GLN A 581 -16.71 9.40 -0.76
C GLN A 581 -15.63 8.31 -0.87
N PHE A 582 -14.77 8.18 0.16
CA PHE A 582 -13.74 7.15 0.16
C PHE A 582 -14.36 5.76 0.01
N SER A 583 -13.73 4.94 -0.84
CA SER A 583 -14.08 3.54 -1.03
C SER A 583 -13.70 2.69 0.20
N ALA A 584 -14.16 1.44 0.22
CA ALA A 584 -13.84 0.44 1.24
C ALA A 584 -12.33 0.32 1.52
N VAL A 585 -11.97 -0.06 2.75
CA VAL A 585 -10.58 -0.40 3.14
C VAL A 585 -10.12 -1.72 2.51
N GLY A 586 -10.98 -2.49 1.89
CA GLY A 586 -10.69 -3.68 1.12
C GLY A 586 -11.16 -3.52 -0.31
N ARG A 587 -11.41 -4.64 -0.97
CA ARG A 587 -12.01 -4.67 -2.30
C ARG A 587 -13.41 -4.06 -2.26
N GLY A 588 -13.62 -2.93 -2.95
CA GLY A 588 -14.86 -2.17 -2.96
C GLY A 588 -15.22 -1.67 -4.37
N GLY A 589 -16.20 -0.76 -4.43
CA GLY A 589 -16.64 -0.13 -5.68
C GLY A 589 -18.03 -0.59 -6.14
N MET A 590 -18.55 -1.72 -5.65
CA MET A 590 -19.83 -2.25 -6.11
C MET A 590 -21.02 -1.33 -5.80
N PHE A 591 -21.04 -0.64 -4.66
CA PHE A 591 -22.10 0.33 -4.39
C PHE A 591 -22.14 1.43 -5.47
N ALA A 592 -20.98 1.98 -5.86
CA ALA A 592 -20.89 2.98 -6.91
C ALA A 592 -21.38 2.42 -8.27
N HIS A 593 -20.97 1.19 -8.60
CA HIS A 593 -21.40 0.51 -9.81
C HIS A 593 -22.93 0.27 -9.84
N LEU A 594 -23.49 -0.16 -8.73
CA LEU A 594 -24.96 -0.35 -8.63
C LEU A 594 -25.71 0.97 -8.80
N ILE A 595 -25.20 2.08 -8.26
CA ILE A 595 -25.80 3.42 -8.44
C ILE A 595 -25.76 3.86 -9.92
N GLU A 596 -24.71 3.50 -10.66
CA GLU A 596 -24.59 3.84 -12.09
C GLU A 596 -25.50 3.00 -12.98
N THR A 597 -25.81 1.78 -12.57
CA THR A 597 -26.54 0.80 -13.42
C THR A 597 -28.00 0.59 -13.03
N HIS A 598 -28.40 1.00 -11.82
CA HIS A 598 -29.74 0.79 -11.28
C HIS A 598 -30.42 2.10 -10.88
N ALA A 599 -31.73 2.04 -10.68
CA ALA A 599 -32.49 3.19 -10.18
C ALA A 599 -32.09 3.48 -8.72
N ALA A 600 -31.72 4.72 -8.46
CA ALA A 600 -31.37 5.20 -7.12
C ALA A 600 -32.06 6.54 -6.82
N VAL A 601 -32.44 6.75 -5.57
CA VAL A 601 -32.96 8.05 -5.08
C VAL A 601 -31.80 8.90 -4.59
N GLU A 602 -31.69 10.14 -5.08
CA GLU A 602 -30.62 11.04 -4.71
C GLU A 602 -31.10 12.19 -3.81
N LEU A 603 -30.44 12.38 -2.68
CA LEU A 603 -30.61 13.55 -1.82
C LEU A 603 -29.77 14.70 -2.40
N ASP A 604 -30.41 15.65 -3.05
CA ASP A 604 -29.78 16.74 -3.79
C ASP A 604 -29.41 17.97 -2.97
N GLN A 605 -29.99 18.11 -1.76
CA GLN A 605 -29.82 19.29 -0.90
C GLN A 605 -28.89 19.02 0.28
N VAL A 606 -27.83 19.82 0.37
CA VAL A 606 -26.88 19.78 1.49
C VAL A 606 -27.29 20.81 2.55
N HIS A 607 -27.54 20.37 3.78
CA HIS A 607 -27.97 21.21 4.90
C HIS A 607 -26.85 21.60 5.86
N ARG A 608 -25.70 20.93 5.79
CA ARG A 608 -24.56 21.11 6.71
C ARG A 608 -24.00 22.52 6.77
N PHE A 609 -24.02 23.25 5.65
CA PHE A 609 -23.44 24.59 5.56
C PHE A 609 -24.52 25.68 5.72
N ARG A 610 -24.20 26.73 6.50
CA ARG A 610 -25.08 27.88 6.69
C ARG A 610 -25.22 28.72 5.41
N HIS A 611 -24.15 28.86 4.64
CA HIS A 611 -24.11 29.71 3.45
C HIS A 611 -24.49 28.95 2.18
N GLN A 612 -25.36 29.52 1.37
CA GLN A 612 -25.80 28.91 0.12
C GLN A 612 -24.65 28.66 -0.86
N TRP A 613 -23.70 29.59 -0.95
CA TRP A 613 -22.54 29.40 -1.82
C TRP A 613 -21.71 28.17 -1.42
N GLU A 614 -21.56 27.91 -0.13
CA GLU A 614 -20.77 26.79 0.40
C GLU A 614 -21.45 25.46 0.15
N ARG A 615 -22.79 25.41 0.21
CA ARG A 615 -23.58 24.23 -0.20
C ARG A 615 -23.32 23.89 -1.66
N GLN A 616 -23.40 24.89 -2.56
CA GLN A 616 -23.13 24.69 -3.99
C GLN A 616 -21.65 24.34 -4.26
N ALA A 617 -20.74 25.03 -3.61
CA ALA A 617 -19.30 24.76 -3.74
C ALA A 617 -18.94 23.36 -3.27
N SER A 618 -19.53 22.84 -2.18
CA SER A 618 -19.28 21.48 -1.68
C SER A 618 -19.74 20.41 -2.68
N LEU A 619 -20.88 20.61 -3.35
CA LEU A 619 -21.36 19.70 -4.40
C LEU A 619 -20.46 19.73 -5.65
N ARG A 620 -19.96 20.90 -6.06
CA ARG A 620 -18.98 21.01 -7.14
C ARG A 620 -17.64 20.35 -6.78
N LEU A 621 -17.18 20.53 -5.53
CA LEU A 621 -15.97 19.87 -5.03
C LEU A 621 -16.15 18.33 -5.04
N ARG A 622 -17.30 17.85 -4.58
CA ARG A 622 -17.69 16.43 -4.66
C ARG A 622 -17.68 15.91 -6.10
N ALA A 623 -18.07 16.74 -7.07
CA ALA A 623 -18.03 16.41 -8.50
C ALA A 623 -16.62 16.45 -9.10
N GLY A 624 -15.58 16.83 -8.34
CA GLY A 624 -14.20 16.89 -8.79
C GLY A 624 -13.83 18.18 -9.54
N ASP A 625 -14.61 19.28 -9.40
CA ASP A 625 -14.29 20.57 -10.00
C ASP A 625 -13.22 21.30 -9.18
N PRO A 626 -11.93 21.34 -9.64
CA PRO A 626 -10.85 21.99 -8.89
C PRO A 626 -11.00 23.50 -8.85
N ASN A 627 -11.76 24.11 -9.78
CA ASN A 627 -11.92 25.57 -9.85
C ASN A 627 -12.70 26.10 -8.65
N VAL A 628 -13.46 25.26 -7.97
CA VAL A 628 -14.20 25.65 -6.77
C VAL A 628 -13.27 26.04 -5.61
N LEU A 629 -12.03 25.53 -5.59
CA LEU A 629 -11.04 25.91 -4.57
C LEU A 629 -10.76 27.41 -4.56
N THR A 630 -10.82 28.08 -5.72
CA THR A 630 -10.69 29.55 -5.81
C THR A 630 -11.82 30.27 -5.07
N GLU A 631 -13.01 29.68 -4.98
CA GLU A 631 -14.11 30.26 -4.23
C GLU A 631 -13.88 30.18 -2.72
N TYR A 632 -13.33 29.04 -2.25
CA TYR A 632 -12.92 28.87 -0.86
C TYR A 632 -11.76 29.81 -0.49
N GLU A 633 -10.77 29.96 -1.38
CA GLU A 633 -9.63 30.85 -1.20
C GLU A 633 -10.05 32.32 -1.09
N ARG A 634 -10.89 32.82 -2.02
CA ARG A 634 -11.40 34.20 -2.00
C ARG A 634 -12.18 34.56 -0.73
N ARG A 635 -12.74 33.56 -0.05
CA ARG A 635 -13.51 33.74 1.19
C ARG A 635 -12.73 33.39 2.45
N GLY A 636 -11.40 33.19 2.32
CA GLY A 636 -10.52 32.87 3.44
C GLY A 636 -10.86 31.54 4.12
N ARG A 637 -11.42 30.57 3.35
CA ARG A 637 -11.76 29.23 3.85
C ARG A 637 -10.75 28.17 3.45
N LEU A 638 -9.72 28.53 2.68
CA LEU A 638 -8.62 27.65 2.31
C LEU A 638 -7.38 28.10 3.09
N HIS A 639 -6.99 27.29 4.05
CA HIS A 639 -5.83 27.55 4.90
C HIS A 639 -4.72 26.56 4.54
N GLY A 640 -3.52 27.09 4.36
CA GLY A 640 -2.32 26.29 4.07
C GLY A 640 -1.21 26.60 5.07
N GLY A 641 -0.34 25.62 5.35
CA GLY A 641 0.78 25.84 6.24
C GLY A 641 1.22 24.56 6.98
N THR A 642 2.00 24.75 8.05
CA THR A 642 2.30 23.66 8.97
C THR A 642 1.04 23.25 9.75
N LEU A 643 1.02 22.04 10.28
CA LEU A 643 -0.12 21.58 11.08
C LEU A 643 -0.42 22.53 12.25
N GLY A 644 0.62 23.11 12.87
CA GLY A 644 0.48 24.13 13.94
C GLY A 644 -0.21 25.41 13.47
N HIS A 645 0.11 25.92 12.27
CA HIS A 645 -0.60 27.07 11.69
C HIS A 645 -2.05 26.75 11.37
N MET A 646 -2.31 25.56 10.79
CA MET A 646 -3.66 25.15 10.45
C MET A 646 -4.56 24.96 11.69
N HIS A 647 -3.99 24.63 12.84
CA HIS A 647 -4.72 24.49 14.10
C HIS A 647 -4.98 25.85 14.78
N ALA A 648 -4.10 26.81 14.61
CA ALA A 648 -4.35 28.16 15.13
C ALA A 648 -5.49 28.88 14.40
N ASP A 649 -5.85 28.41 13.20
CA ASP A 649 -6.90 28.98 12.35
C ASP A 649 -8.28 28.30 12.57
N ILE A 650 -8.35 27.22 13.38
CA ILE A 650 -9.59 26.51 13.75
C ILE A 650 -10.08 26.98 15.12
#